data_e0336dd231b2edbd8db2ca230dabe078
#
_entry.id   e0336dd231b2edbd8db2ca230dabe078
#
_cell.length_a   1.000
_cell.length_b   1.000
_cell.length_c   1.000
_cell.angle_alpha   90.00
_cell.angle_beta   90.00
_cell.angle_gamma   90.00
#
_symmetry.space_group_name_H-M   'P 1'
#
loop_
_entity.id
_entity.type
_entity.pdbx_description
1 polymer ?
#
loop_
_entity_poly.entity_id
_entity_poly.type
_entity_poly.pdbx_seq_one_letter_code
_entity_poly.pdbx_strand_id
1 'polypeptide(L)'
;MVSTLLKQVRSSHPTKTITKVITTYLFLFLSFHVGHGQHDFEKFSSSLSSPPPPHMTELDACNGVFLTYALLGRVKEYPHVTNTSKQAWAFKAEASLTNVGDEEVPGWKMFVGFQHREILVSADGAVLIDAGDFPAEVGNGTTLVGTATTDLKTAIDTAGDINQMSVRIQMTGTQFGLGAGATPMPKTIRLENDGFKCPAPSRRATRMFVCCKKDPKVKAKQAKKTKYPPRRKGDITIAYDVLQAFQNNYYAEVRIDNNHPLGRLDHWNLTWEWQKGEFIYSMKGAFARRKDPSECLYGLAGKFYKDMDFSNVATCEKKPTISDLPSERKEDEKVGKLPWCCRNGTVLPPIMDKNKARSMFQMQVFKIAPDSDNRTALTPPTKWNIDGVINPKYKCSAPVRVDPQVFPDPSGLRAITTAVASWQIVCNITKPKPQENRCCVSFSAFYNESAIPCNTCACGCDDTRKCSSRASPLLLPPDALLVPFVNRTVKARAWAKLKHLHVPSKLPCGDNCPVSINWHVSSDHKDGWTARITLFNWEEYSFDDWFTAIQLKRTFEDFHDVYSFNGTRIPGLKTVFLEGLKGLNYLSGETNGTHANDPRVPGKQQSVLSFSKKHIKDFDVTHDGFPTKVFFNGMECSLPPIRPAKSSGHKSSSISVIALIFTAFVTFLMI
;
A
#
# COMPACT_ATOMS: atom_id res chain seq x y z
N MET A 1 -35.70 22.86 12.97
CA MET A 1 -35.72 24.27 13.44
C MET A 1 -34.32 24.81 13.26
N VAL A 2 -34.11 25.50 12.24
CA VAL A 2 -33.32 26.66 11.89
C VAL A 2 -33.25 26.69 10.38
N SER A 3 -34.36 27.12 9.82
CA SER A 3 -34.47 27.62 8.45
C SER A 3 -35.11 28.99 8.67
N THR A 4 -34.36 30.05 8.40
CA THR A 4 -34.85 31.42 8.15
C THR A 4 -33.76 32.40 8.58
N LEU A 5 -33.05 32.92 7.58
CA LEU A 5 -32.54 34.31 7.55
C LEU A 5 -31.61 34.47 6.32
N LEU A 6 -32.26 34.56 5.17
CA LEU A 6 -31.69 35.12 3.95
C LEU A 6 -32.82 35.93 3.27
N LYS A 7 -32.91 37.19 3.61
CA LYS A 7 -33.51 38.20 2.71
C LYS A 7 -33.11 39.61 3.15
N GLN A 8 -32.74 40.38 2.14
CA GLN A 8 -32.57 41.83 2.10
C GLN A 8 -31.21 42.40 2.59
N VAL A 9 -30.38 42.79 1.62
CA VAL A 9 -30.19 44.19 1.28
C VAL A 9 -29.72 44.32 -0.16
N ARG A 10 -30.50 44.99 -0.99
CA ARG A 10 -30.21 45.48 -2.33
C ARG A 10 -29.77 46.93 -2.25
N SER A 11 -28.94 47.35 -3.20
CA SER A 11 -28.66 48.74 -3.68
C SER A 11 -27.42 49.44 -3.07
N SER A 12 -26.39 49.64 -3.85
CA SER A 12 -26.11 50.83 -4.67
C SER A 12 -24.63 50.84 -5.12
N HIS A 13 -24.38 51.00 -6.40
CA HIS A 13 -23.11 51.46 -6.96
C HIS A 13 -22.74 52.86 -6.45
N PRO A 14 -21.47 53.33 -6.47
CA PRO A 14 -20.40 53.11 -7.47
C PRO A 14 -18.98 53.09 -6.85
N THR A 15 -18.02 52.43 -7.49
CA THR A 15 -16.59 52.85 -7.38
C THR A 15 -15.76 52.39 -8.56
N LYS A 16 -15.74 53.22 -9.56
CA LYS A 16 -14.75 53.20 -10.68
C LYS A 16 -13.39 53.84 -10.33
N THR A 17 -13.09 54.09 -9.05
CA THR A 17 -11.91 54.91 -8.68
C THR A 17 -10.80 54.11 -7.97
N ILE A 18 -11.05 52.90 -7.51
CA ILE A 18 -10.05 52.11 -6.75
C ILE A 18 -9.17 51.26 -7.67
N THR A 19 -9.63 50.87 -8.85
CA THR A 19 -8.87 50.02 -9.79
C THR A 19 -7.73 50.73 -10.47
N LYS A 20 -7.73 52.08 -10.56
CA LYS A 20 -6.64 52.86 -11.19
C LYS A 20 -5.45 53.10 -10.26
N VAL A 21 -5.61 53.05 -8.97
CA VAL A 21 -4.52 53.34 -8.02
C VAL A 21 -3.68 52.09 -7.78
N ILE A 22 -4.29 50.90 -7.79
CA ILE A 22 -3.56 49.61 -7.60
C ILE A 22 -2.72 49.24 -8.82
N THR A 23 -3.16 49.57 -10.04
CA THR A 23 -2.40 49.30 -11.28
C THR A 23 -1.17 50.21 -11.43
N THR A 24 -1.18 51.40 -10.88
CA THR A 24 -0.06 52.35 -10.95
C THR A 24 1.02 52.02 -9.92
N TYR A 25 0.67 51.45 -8.75
CA TYR A 25 1.65 51.03 -7.77
C TYR A 25 2.29 49.64 -8.11
N LEU A 26 1.61 48.77 -8.84
CA LEU A 26 2.18 47.50 -9.30
C LEU A 26 3.21 47.71 -10.43
N PHE A 27 3.08 48.75 -11.24
CA PHE A 27 4.07 49.11 -12.29
C PHE A 27 5.31 49.84 -11.78
N LEU A 28 5.24 50.44 -10.58
CA LEU A 28 6.39 51.13 -9.97
C LEU A 28 7.30 50.24 -9.13
N PHE A 29 6.80 49.06 -8.67
CA PHE A 29 7.61 48.09 -7.92
C PHE A 29 8.32 47.07 -8.83
N LEU A 30 7.94 46.92 -10.10
CA LEU A 30 8.60 46.05 -11.09
C LEU A 30 9.75 46.72 -11.85
N SER A 31 10.04 47.98 -11.57
CA SER A 31 11.07 48.78 -12.33
C SER A 31 12.40 48.91 -11.59
N PHE A 32 12.60 48.30 -10.40
CA PHE A 32 13.84 48.54 -9.63
C PHE A 32 14.69 47.32 -9.30
N HIS A 33 14.47 46.15 -9.94
CA HIS A 33 15.33 44.99 -9.73
C HIS A 33 15.66 44.23 -11.02
N VAL A 34 16.03 44.95 -12.12
CA VAL A 34 16.74 44.37 -13.24
C VAL A 34 17.84 45.34 -13.63
N GLY A 35 18.95 45.23 -12.95
CA GLY A 35 20.15 45.98 -13.23
C GLY A 35 21.31 45.07 -13.57
N HIS A 36 21.79 45.16 -14.80
CA HIS A 36 23.08 44.75 -15.31
C HIS A 36 23.30 43.25 -15.59
N GLY A 37 23.08 42.88 -16.85
CA GLY A 37 23.56 41.66 -17.46
C GLY A 37 22.79 41.15 -18.69
N GLN A 38 21.57 41.63 -18.95
CA GLN A 38 20.73 41.11 -20.03
C GLN A 38 20.74 41.97 -21.33
N HIS A 39 21.26 43.20 -21.33
CA HIS A 39 21.08 44.10 -22.46
C HIS A 39 21.92 43.79 -23.73
N ASP A 40 22.99 43.00 -23.59
CA ASP A 40 23.83 42.69 -24.76
C ASP A 40 23.43 41.35 -25.44
N PHE A 41 22.65 40.51 -24.81
CA PHE A 41 22.22 39.22 -25.37
C PHE A 41 21.00 39.36 -26.31
N GLU A 42 20.10 40.30 -26.07
CA GLU A 42 18.94 40.54 -26.96
C GLU A 42 19.32 41.23 -28.29
N LYS A 43 20.35 42.06 -28.31
CA LYS A 43 20.85 42.64 -29.56
C LYS A 43 21.51 41.65 -30.53
N PHE A 44 21.91 40.45 -30.00
CA PHE A 44 22.55 39.43 -30.82
C PHE A 44 21.51 38.50 -31.50
N SER A 45 20.29 38.44 -31.00
CA SER A 45 19.25 37.57 -31.57
C SER A 45 18.63 38.10 -32.85
N SER A 46 18.82 39.39 -33.15
CA SER A 46 18.21 40.05 -34.33
C SER A 46 19.06 40.01 -35.60
N SER A 47 20.28 39.51 -35.56
CA SER A 47 21.18 39.49 -36.72
C SER A 47 21.61 38.09 -37.21
N LEU A 48 21.19 37.01 -36.53
CA LEU A 48 21.38 35.66 -37.04
C LEU A 48 20.05 35.12 -37.52
N SER A 49 19.85 35.06 -38.83
CA SER A 49 18.85 34.20 -39.46
C SER A 49 18.95 32.80 -38.86
N SER A 50 17.82 32.25 -38.42
CA SER A 50 17.75 30.83 -38.01
C SER A 50 18.50 29.99 -39.03
N PRO A 51 19.45 29.15 -38.59
CA PRO A 51 20.18 28.33 -39.55
C PRO A 51 19.17 27.49 -40.34
N PRO A 52 19.34 27.35 -41.68
CA PRO A 52 18.43 26.50 -42.46
C PRO A 52 18.38 25.10 -41.85
N PRO A 53 17.21 24.44 -41.84
CA PRO A 53 17.08 23.08 -41.32
C PRO A 53 18.14 22.17 -41.96
N PRO A 54 18.62 21.11 -41.31
CA PRO A 54 19.53 20.14 -41.91
C PRO A 54 18.94 19.72 -43.26
N HIS A 55 19.77 19.64 -44.30
CA HIS A 55 19.28 19.13 -45.58
C HIS A 55 18.60 17.77 -45.28
N MET A 56 17.33 17.63 -45.63
CA MET A 56 16.54 16.41 -45.42
C MET A 56 17.26 15.15 -45.95
N THR A 57 18.08 15.33 -46.98
CA THR A 57 18.88 14.27 -47.60
C THR A 57 19.87 13.54 -46.68
N GLU A 58 20.38 14.17 -45.62
CA GLU A 58 21.36 13.54 -44.72
C GLU A 58 20.69 12.77 -43.57
N LEU A 59 19.58 13.30 -43.11
CA LEU A 59 18.73 12.64 -42.14
C LEU A 59 18.07 11.38 -42.76
N ASP A 60 17.54 11.52 -43.98
CA ASP A 60 16.87 10.45 -44.73
C ASP A 60 17.82 9.31 -45.14
N ALA A 61 19.11 9.61 -45.29
CA ALA A 61 20.15 8.62 -45.59
C ALA A 61 20.67 7.88 -44.36
N CYS A 62 20.26 8.28 -43.15
CA CYS A 62 20.64 7.64 -41.91
C CYS A 62 19.68 6.50 -41.57
N ASN A 63 20.22 5.28 -41.34
CA ASN A 63 19.49 4.18 -40.73
C ASN A 63 20.12 3.87 -39.37
N GLY A 64 19.70 4.59 -38.35
CA GLY A 64 20.23 4.54 -36.97
C GLY A 64 19.91 5.81 -36.19
N VAL A 65 20.82 6.25 -35.34
CA VAL A 65 20.64 7.49 -34.57
C VAL A 65 21.40 8.63 -35.19
N PHE A 66 20.69 9.66 -35.60
CA PHE A 66 21.28 10.85 -36.20
C PHE A 66 21.54 11.90 -35.10
N LEU A 67 22.81 12.26 -34.91
CA LEU A 67 23.26 13.26 -33.95
C LEU A 67 23.64 14.54 -34.63
N THR A 68 23.24 15.67 -34.05
CA THR A 68 23.70 16.99 -34.51
C THR A 68 24.22 17.81 -33.33
N TYR A 69 25.11 18.74 -33.64
CA TYR A 69 25.55 19.84 -32.78
C TYR A 69 25.67 21.11 -33.61
N ALA A 70 25.04 22.18 -33.15
CA ALA A 70 25.08 23.50 -33.79
C ALA A 70 25.53 24.57 -32.79
N LEU A 71 26.56 25.29 -33.09
CA LEU A 71 26.92 26.53 -32.38
C LEU A 71 26.03 27.66 -32.90
N LEU A 72 25.13 28.13 -32.04
CA LEU A 72 24.15 29.16 -32.37
C LEU A 72 24.74 30.57 -32.30
N GLY A 73 25.67 30.81 -31.40
CA GLY A 73 26.33 32.09 -31.26
C GLY A 73 27.32 32.14 -30.11
N ARG A 74 28.15 33.18 -30.11
CA ARG A 74 29.06 33.48 -29.02
C ARG A 74 29.33 34.96 -28.87
N VAL A 75 29.61 35.40 -27.64
CA VAL A 75 29.92 36.81 -27.31
C VAL A 75 31.12 36.86 -26.37
N LYS A 76 31.97 37.89 -26.51
CA LYS A 76 33.05 38.16 -25.54
C LYS A 76 32.44 38.51 -24.17
N GLU A 77 32.80 37.83 -23.14
CA GLU A 77 32.38 38.20 -21.78
C GLU A 77 33.11 39.44 -21.26
N TYR A 78 34.38 39.57 -21.67
CA TYR A 78 35.21 40.72 -21.28
C TYR A 78 35.73 41.46 -22.56
N PRO A 79 34.96 42.41 -23.08
CA PRO A 79 35.33 43.10 -24.36
C PRO A 79 36.70 43.76 -24.33
N HIS A 80 37.18 44.21 -23.17
CA HIS A 80 38.46 44.91 -23.02
C HIS A 80 39.67 43.99 -22.91
N VAL A 81 39.46 42.66 -22.76
CA VAL A 81 40.58 41.70 -22.71
C VAL A 81 41.09 41.43 -24.12
N THR A 82 42.28 41.89 -24.43
CA THR A 82 42.94 41.70 -25.74
C THR A 82 43.66 40.36 -25.86
N ASN A 83 44.12 39.80 -24.73
CA ASN A 83 44.79 38.52 -24.72
C ASN A 83 43.82 37.39 -24.99
N THR A 84 43.94 36.74 -26.14
CA THR A 84 43.06 35.66 -26.59
C THR A 84 43.02 34.45 -25.63
N SER A 85 44.12 34.14 -24.97
CA SER A 85 44.19 33.01 -24.01
C SER A 85 43.41 33.25 -22.72
N LYS A 86 43.22 34.55 -22.37
CA LYS A 86 42.46 34.98 -21.18
C LYS A 86 41.04 35.44 -21.51
N GLN A 87 40.70 35.56 -22.80
CA GLN A 87 39.36 35.98 -23.23
C GLN A 87 38.36 34.84 -22.97
N ALA A 88 37.36 35.11 -22.15
CA ALA A 88 36.20 34.27 -22.03
C ALA A 88 35.13 34.58 -23.08
N TRP A 89 34.51 33.56 -23.64
CA TRP A 89 33.46 33.67 -24.64
C TRP A 89 32.24 32.95 -24.18
N ALA A 90 31.17 33.66 -23.85
CA ALA A 90 29.87 33.05 -23.63
C ALA A 90 29.34 32.47 -24.95
N PHE A 91 28.80 31.24 -24.92
CA PHE A 91 28.27 30.59 -26.12
C PHE A 91 26.88 29.98 -25.86
N LYS A 92 26.11 29.89 -26.94
CA LYS A 92 24.88 29.09 -27.02
C LYS A 92 25.04 28.03 -28.09
N ALA A 93 24.63 26.81 -27.79
CA ALA A 93 24.67 25.69 -28.71
C ALA A 93 23.42 24.83 -28.57
N GLU A 94 23.04 24.13 -29.62
CA GLU A 94 21.98 23.13 -29.65
C GLU A 94 22.56 21.81 -30.11
N ALA A 95 22.25 20.74 -29.38
CA ALA A 95 22.48 19.37 -29.83
C ALA A 95 21.14 18.67 -30.04
N SER A 96 21.07 17.74 -30.97
CA SER A 96 19.89 16.91 -31.15
C SER A 96 20.26 15.45 -31.39
N LEU A 97 19.38 14.57 -30.96
CA LEU A 97 19.40 13.15 -31.25
C LEU A 97 18.06 12.79 -31.89
N THR A 98 18.10 12.11 -33.05
CA THR A 98 16.88 11.61 -33.70
C THR A 98 17.08 10.15 -34.06
N ASN A 99 16.20 9.28 -33.58
CA ASN A 99 16.22 7.89 -33.94
C ASN A 99 15.44 7.68 -35.25
N VAL A 100 16.14 7.38 -36.30
CA VAL A 100 15.58 7.03 -37.61
C VAL A 100 15.85 5.57 -37.98
N GLY A 101 16.30 4.78 -36.99
CA GLY A 101 16.52 3.35 -37.11
C GLY A 101 15.29 2.53 -36.70
N ASP A 102 15.41 1.21 -36.88
CA ASP A 102 14.34 0.23 -36.67
C ASP A 102 14.22 -0.25 -35.22
N GLU A 103 15.13 0.18 -34.35
CA GLU A 103 15.16 -0.25 -32.95
C GLU A 103 15.09 0.93 -31.99
N GLU A 104 14.36 0.73 -30.88
CA GLU A 104 14.32 1.68 -29.77
C GLU A 104 15.71 1.88 -29.16
N VAL A 105 16.09 3.11 -28.83
CA VAL A 105 17.32 3.45 -28.11
C VAL A 105 16.96 3.76 -26.66
N PRO A 106 16.99 2.76 -25.77
CA PRO A 106 16.72 2.98 -24.37
C PRO A 106 17.88 3.71 -23.71
N GLY A 107 17.54 4.69 -22.90
CA GLY A 107 18.54 5.42 -22.13
C GLY A 107 19.64 6.01 -22.97
N TRP A 108 19.31 6.91 -23.89
CA TRP A 108 20.30 7.49 -24.79
C TRP A 108 21.41 8.25 -24.03
N LYS A 109 22.65 8.11 -24.54
CA LYS A 109 23.86 8.76 -24.03
C LYS A 109 24.57 9.43 -25.17
N MET A 110 24.70 10.76 -25.13
CA MET A 110 25.42 11.53 -26.13
C MET A 110 26.70 12.10 -25.56
N PHE A 111 27.84 11.67 -26.05
CA PHE A 111 29.12 12.28 -25.74
C PHE A 111 29.37 13.48 -26.64
N VAL A 112 29.72 14.60 -26.01
CA VAL A 112 30.20 15.84 -26.70
C VAL A 112 31.64 16.08 -26.30
N GLY A 113 32.56 15.94 -27.24
CA GLY A 113 33.98 16.10 -27.01
C GLY A 113 34.39 17.56 -27.04
N PHE A 114 34.07 18.30 -26.02
CA PHE A 114 34.55 19.68 -25.84
C PHE A 114 36.07 19.73 -25.79
N GLN A 115 36.69 20.85 -26.19
CA GLN A 115 38.15 20.96 -26.28
C GLN A 115 38.71 22.37 -26.01
N HIS A 116 37.85 23.31 -25.60
CA HIS A 116 38.23 24.72 -25.41
C HIS A 116 37.99 25.15 -23.96
N ARG A 117 38.27 24.26 -23.00
CA ARG A 117 38.06 24.48 -21.56
C ARG A 117 36.66 25.00 -21.25
N GLU A 118 35.68 24.36 -21.88
CA GLU A 118 34.28 24.75 -21.72
C GLU A 118 33.81 24.55 -20.31
N ILE A 119 33.05 25.51 -19.80
CA ILE A 119 32.25 25.45 -18.59
C ILE A 119 30.81 25.54 -19.03
N LEU A 120 30.03 24.48 -18.88
CA LEU A 120 28.57 24.50 -19.11
C LEU A 120 27.88 25.15 -17.92
N VAL A 121 27.04 26.14 -18.20
CA VAL A 121 26.20 26.84 -17.22
C VAL A 121 24.80 26.20 -17.14
N SER A 122 24.31 25.69 -18.27
CA SER A 122 23.05 24.97 -18.35
C SER A 122 23.03 24.01 -19.53
N ALA A 123 22.22 22.95 -19.39
CA ALA A 123 21.80 22.09 -20.49
C ALA A 123 20.31 21.77 -20.30
N ASP A 124 19.47 22.36 -21.16
CA ASP A 124 18.03 22.10 -21.15
C ASP A 124 17.73 20.85 -21.99
N GLY A 125 16.93 19.92 -21.46
CA GLY A 125 16.64 18.61 -22.08
C GLY A 125 17.63 17.49 -21.74
N ALA A 126 18.72 17.77 -21.02
CA ALA A 126 19.70 16.77 -20.60
C ALA A 126 20.39 17.14 -19.28
N VAL A 127 21.01 16.14 -18.66
CA VAL A 127 21.90 16.29 -17.50
C VAL A 127 23.24 15.61 -17.80
N LEU A 128 24.26 15.93 -17.00
CA LEU A 128 25.54 15.25 -17.06
C LEU A 128 25.41 13.85 -16.49
N ILE A 129 26.06 12.86 -17.10
CA ILE A 129 26.02 11.46 -16.65
C ILE A 129 26.50 11.31 -15.21
N ASP A 130 27.47 12.10 -14.80
CA ASP A 130 28.05 12.07 -13.44
C ASP A 130 27.18 12.79 -12.41
N ALA A 131 25.95 13.19 -12.80
CA ALA A 131 25.00 13.94 -11.96
C ALA A 131 25.60 15.20 -11.30
N GLY A 132 26.60 15.79 -11.95
CA GLY A 132 27.22 17.04 -11.53
C GLY A 132 26.27 18.23 -11.69
N ASP A 133 26.32 19.15 -10.74
CA ASP A 133 25.57 20.41 -10.82
C ASP A 133 26.19 21.35 -11.84
N PHE A 134 25.35 22.14 -12.53
CA PHE A 134 25.82 23.28 -13.30
C PHE A 134 26.14 24.47 -12.38
N PRO A 135 27.18 25.23 -12.67
CA PRO A 135 28.12 25.13 -13.79
C PRO A 135 29.14 24.02 -13.63
N ALA A 136 29.44 23.31 -14.73
CA ALA A 136 30.36 22.18 -14.75
C ALA A 136 31.50 22.37 -15.78
N GLU A 137 32.75 22.03 -15.39
CA GLU A 137 33.88 22.00 -16.31
C GLU A 137 33.80 20.76 -17.19
N VAL A 138 33.73 20.98 -18.52
CA VAL A 138 33.56 19.91 -19.51
C VAL A 138 34.63 19.96 -20.61
N GLY A 139 35.70 20.70 -20.39
CA GLY A 139 36.75 20.94 -21.38
C GLY A 139 37.46 19.71 -21.94
N ASN A 140 37.29 18.54 -21.34
CA ASN A 140 37.78 17.25 -21.83
C ASN A 140 36.68 16.38 -22.48
N GLY A 141 35.50 16.96 -22.68
CA GLY A 141 34.29 16.28 -23.13
C GLY A 141 33.43 15.78 -21.98
N THR A 142 32.14 15.60 -22.25
CA THR A 142 31.16 15.09 -21.28
C THR A 142 30.09 14.28 -21.98
N THR A 143 29.43 13.40 -21.25
CA THR A 143 28.28 12.62 -21.70
C THR A 143 27.00 13.19 -21.12
N LEU A 144 26.07 13.51 -22.03
CA LEU A 144 24.73 14.01 -21.71
C LEU A 144 23.73 12.85 -21.75
N VAL A 145 22.80 12.85 -20.81
CA VAL A 145 21.71 11.86 -20.71
C VAL A 145 20.37 12.57 -20.54
N GLY A 146 19.29 11.98 -21.04
CA GLY A 146 17.96 12.59 -21.00
C GLY A 146 17.35 12.70 -19.63
N THR A 147 16.63 13.79 -19.37
CA THR A 147 15.85 13.98 -18.14
C THR A 147 14.36 13.74 -18.33
N ALA A 148 13.74 14.35 -19.33
CA ALA A 148 12.33 14.19 -19.64
C ALA A 148 12.10 13.09 -20.69
N THR A 149 12.90 13.06 -21.75
CA THR A 149 12.87 12.04 -22.79
C THR A 149 14.12 11.17 -22.66
N THR A 150 13.99 10.03 -22.02
CA THR A 150 15.11 9.13 -21.73
C THR A 150 15.32 8.09 -22.82
N ASP A 151 14.25 7.67 -23.48
CA ASP A 151 14.25 6.65 -24.53
C ASP A 151 13.84 7.27 -25.85
N LEU A 152 14.52 6.94 -26.94
CA LEU A 152 14.14 7.34 -28.28
C LEU A 152 13.43 6.18 -28.96
N LYS A 153 12.13 6.38 -29.23
CA LYS A 153 11.29 5.41 -29.92
C LYS A 153 11.60 5.35 -31.41
N THR A 154 11.09 4.34 -32.11
CA THR A 154 11.15 4.24 -33.56
C THR A 154 9.98 4.96 -34.22
N ALA A 155 10.08 5.23 -35.52
CA ALA A 155 8.98 5.78 -36.31
C ALA A 155 7.75 4.84 -36.33
N ILE A 156 7.99 3.53 -36.32
CA ILE A 156 6.94 2.51 -36.31
C ILE A 156 6.19 2.54 -34.97
N ASP A 157 6.91 2.55 -33.84
CA ASP A 157 6.30 2.50 -32.51
C ASP A 157 5.46 3.74 -32.17
N THR A 158 5.76 4.87 -32.82
CA THR A 158 5.15 6.18 -32.52
C THR A 158 4.26 6.70 -33.64
N ALA A 159 4.05 5.93 -34.69
CA ALA A 159 3.38 6.39 -35.92
C ALA A 159 3.98 7.71 -36.45
N GLY A 160 5.31 7.90 -36.30
CA GLY A 160 6.04 9.05 -36.79
C GLY A 160 6.02 10.28 -35.84
N ASP A 161 5.58 10.17 -34.61
CA ASP A 161 5.64 11.27 -33.65
C ASP A 161 7.09 11.66 -33.32
N ILE A 162 7.56 12.76 -33.88
CA ILE A 162 8.92 13.25 -33.74
C ILE A 162 9.30 13.56 -32.29
N ASN A 163 8.37 13.92 -31.44
CA ASN A 163 8.63 14.24 -30.03
C ASN A 163 9.05 13.02 -29.20
N GLN A 164 8.73 11.82 -29.66
CA GLN A 164 9.15 10.56 -29.02
C GLN A 164 10.38 9.94 -29.69
N MET A 165 10.69 10.36 -30.90
CA MET A 165 11.83 9.90 -31.68
C MET A 165 13.05 10.79 -31.56
N SER A 166 12.87 12.04 -31.11
CA SER A 166 13.91 13.06 -31.12
C SER A 166 13.98 13.83 -29.81
N VAL A 167 15.19 14.20 -29.43
CA VAL A 167 15.47 15.09 -28.30
C VAL A 167 16.31 16.27 -28.79
N ARG A 168 16.01 17.46 -28.27
CA ARG A 168 16.82 18.67 -28.45
C ARG A 168 17.38 19.10 -27.11
N ILE A 169 18.67 19.46 -27.10
CA ILE A 169 19.41 19.87 -25.91
C ILE A 169 19.92 21.28 -26.17
N GLN A 170 19.41 22.26 -25.43
CA GLN A 170 19.91 23.63 -25.49
C GLN A 170 20.97 23.86 -24.42
N MET A 171 22.16 24.29 -24.81
CA MET A 171 23.29 24.46 -23.91
C MET A 171 23.75 25.90 -23.88
N THR A 172 24.08 26.39 -22.69
CA THR A 172 24.79 27.65 -22.51
C THR A 172 26.07 27.38 -21.72
N GLY A 173 27.11 28.16 -22.05
CA GLY A 173 28.40 27.96 -21.37
C GLY A 173 29.43 28.99 -21.74
N THR A 174 30.64 28.85 -21.22
CA THR A 174 31.80 29.72 -21.47
C THR A 174 32.93 28.89 -22.07
N GLN A 175 33.64 29.47 -23.04
CA GLN A 175 34.81 28.89 -23.71
C GLN A 175 36.03 29.82 -23.55
N PHE A 176 37.23 29.23 -23.57
CA PHE A 176 38.48 29.97 -23.38
C PHE A 176 39.51 29.68 -24.49
N GLY A 177 40.49 30.54 -24.62
CA GLY A 177 41.65 30.33 -25.52
C GLY A 177 41.37 30.48 -27.01
N LEU A 178 40.33 31.21 -27.40
CA LEU A 178 39.87 31.36 -28.77
C LEU A 178 40.00 32.76 -29.30
N GLY A 179 40.49 32.92 -30.55
CA GLY A 179 40.50 34.20 -31.26
C GLY A 179 39.12 34.58 -31.81
N ALA A 180 38.93 35.87 -32.17
CA ALA A 180 37.65 36.41 -32.67
C ALA A 180 37.13 35.69 -33.93
N GLY A 181 38.00 35.29 -34.83
CA GLY A 181 37.67 34.60 -36.10
C GLY A 181 37.55 33.07 -35.98
N ALA A 182 37.80 32.49 -34.82
CA ALA A 182 37.69 31.03 -34.64
C ALA A 182 36.24 30.56 -34.62
N THR A 183 35.95 29.40 -35.24
CA THR A 183 34.68 28.72 -35.12
C THR A 183 34.86 27.52 -34.16
N PRO A 184 34.60 27.72 -32.86
CA PRO A 184 34.87 26.69 -31.87
C PRO A 184 33.80 25.62 -31.91
N MET A 185 34.19 24.46 -32.33
CA MET A 185 33.32 23.29 -32.40
C MET A 185 33.90 22.19 -31.52
N PRO A 186 33.07 21.31 -30.96
CA PRO A 186 33.56 20.11 -30.29
C PRO A 186 34.49 19.30 -31.22
N LYS A 187 35.39 18.54 -30.61
CA LYS A 187 36.26 17.63 -31.38
C LYS A 187 35.44 16.51 -32.03
N THR A 188 34.45 15.98 -31.30
CA THR A 188 33.59 14.89 -31.74
C THR A 188 32.25 14.92 -31.06
N ILE A 189 31.25 14.31 -31.69
CA ILE A 189 29.99 13.91 -31.07
C ILE A 189 29.77 12.43 -31.38
N ARG A 190 29.27 11.66 -30.42
CA ARG A 190 28.99 10.23 -30.62
C ARG A 190 27.91 9.74 -29.67
N LEU A 191 27.21 8.69 -30.06
CA LEU A 191 26.32 7.92 -29.16
C LEU A 191 27.17 6.94 -28.37
N GLU A 192 26.98 6.88 -27.05
CA GLU A 192 27.71 5.96 -26.17
C GLU A 192 26.87 4.75 -25.73
N ASN A 193 25.71 4.56 -26.32
CA ASN A 193 24.92 3.37 -26.10
C ASN A 193 25.62 2.13 -26.63
N ASP A 194 25.60 1.03 -25.88
CA ASP A 194 26.20 -0.24 -26.26
C ASP A 194 25.65 -0.74 -27.60
N GLY A 195 26.56 -1.20 -28.45
CA GLY A 195 26.20 -1.76 -29.75
C GLY A 195 26.06 -0.76 -30.88
N PHE A 196 26.26 0.52 -30.64
CA PHE A 196 26.29 1.55 -31.72
C PHE A 196 27.71 1.94 -32.06
N LYS A 197 27.96 2.16 -33.36
CA LYS A 197 29.19 2.73 -33.89
C LYS A 197 28.91 4.01 -34.62
N CYS A 198 29.67 5.06 -34.30
CA CYS A 198 29.61 6.35 -34.94
C CYS A 198 30.88 6.53 -35.78
N PRO A 199 30.77 6.91 -37.07
CA PRO A 199 31.92 7.36 -37.86
C PRO A 199 32.42 8.71 -37.37
N ALA A 200 33.49 9.22 -37.98
CA ALA A 200 33.93 10.58 -37.70
C ALA A 200 32.82 11.58 -38.11
N PRO A 201 32.49 12.58 -37.27
CA PRO A 201 31.42 13.51 -37.57
C PRO A 201 31.78 14.43 -38.71
N SER A 202 30.82 14.69 -39.58
CA SER A 202 30.93 15.70 -40.66
C SER A 202 30.75 17.10 -40.10
N ARG A 203 31.49 18.08 -40.62
CA ARG A 203 31.41 19.48 -40.18
C ARG A 203 31.05 20.40 -41.37
N ARG A 204 30.12 21.31 -41.13
CA ARG A 204 29.76 22.38 -42.06
C ARG A 204 29.58 23.69 -41.29
N ALA A 205 30.53 24.61 -41.42
CA ALA A 205 30.56 25.90 -40.69
C ALA A 205 30.38 25.69 -39.17
N THR A 206 29.24 26.13 -38.61
CA THR A 206 28.90 26.05 -37.18
C THR A 206 28.14 24.80 -36.83
N ARG A 207 28.06 23.81 -37.72
CA ARG A 207 27.32 22.55 -37.50
C ARG A 207 28.20 21.34 -37.62
N MET A 208 27.85 20.33 -36.82
CA MET A 208 28.45 18.99 -36.84
C MET A 208 27.33 17.96 -36.78
N PHE A 209 27.47 16.88 -37.53
CA PHE A 209 26.50 15.80 -37.54
C PHE A 209 27.15 14.46 -37.81
N VAL A 210 26.51 13.40 -37.31
CA VAL A 210 26.94 12.01 -37.48
C VAL A 210 25.75 11.05 -37.41
N CYS A 211 25.76 10.04 -38.27
CA CYS A 211 24.83 8.90 -38.20
C CYS A 211 25.50 7.74 -37.48
N CYS A 212 25.04 7.39 -36.30
CA CYS A 212 25.51 6.26 -35.52
C CYS A 212 24.64 5.04 -35.84
N LYS A 213 25.25 3.97 -36.35
CA LYS A 213 24.56 2.75 -36.77
C LYS A 213 24.82 1.62 -35.78
N LYS A 214 23.87 0.71 -35.65
CA LYS A 214 24.08 -0.51 -34.88
C LYS A 214 25.16 -1.38 -35.52
N ASP A 215 26.06 -1.92 -34.70
CA ASP A 215 27.10 -2.84 -35.15
C ASP A 215 26.52 -4.26 -35.23
N PRO A 216 26.38 -4.84 -36.43
CA PRO A 216 25.84 -6.18 -36.61
C PRO A 216 26.72 -7.29 -35.99
N LYS A 217 27.97 -6.96 -35.65
CA LYS A 217 28.90 -7.92 -35.00
C LYS A 217 28.73 -8.03 -33.52
N VAL A 218 28.01 -7.11 -32.89
CA VAL A 218 27.65 -7.17 -31.46
C VAL A 218 26.50 -8.16 -31.32
N LYS A 219 26.84 -9.44 -31.12
CA LYS A 219 25.84 -10.42 -30.72
C LYS A 219 25.21 -9.98 -29.41
N ALA A 220 23.89 -9.82 -29.39
CA ALA A 220 23.16 -9.67 -28.15
C ALA A 220 23.65 -10.76 -27.18
N LYS A 221 24.21 -10.35 -26.04
CA LYS A 221 24.60 -11.32 -25.01
C LYS A 221 23.36 -12.14 -24.69
N GLN A 222 23.35 -13.41 -25.10
CA GLN A 222 22.27 -14.31 -24.68
C GLN A 222 22.20 -14.24 -23.15
N ALA A 223 21.13 -13.66 -22.64
CA ALA A 223 20.92 -13.59 -21.20
C ALA A 223 20.95 -15.02 -20.67
N LYS A 224 21.96 -15.35 -19.85
CA LYS A 224 21.99 -16.63 -19.16
C LYS A 224 20.65 -16.77 -18.47
N LYS A 225 19.87 -17.83 -18.78
CA LYS A 225 18.62 -18.14 -18.09
C LYS A 225 18.92 -18.21 -16.60
N THR A 226 18.61 -17.13 -15.88
CA THR A 226 18.80 -17.08 -14.44
C THR A 226 17.78 -18.03 -13.82
N LYS A 227 18.26 -19.03 -13.09
CA LYS A 227 17.38 -19.96 -12.38
C LYS A 227 16.91 -19.27 -11.10
N TYR A 228 15.63 -18.97 -11.02
CA TYR A 228 15.04 -18.34 -9.85
C TYR A 228 14.55 -19.38 -8.84
N PRO A 229 14.53 -19.06 -7.53
CA PRO A 229 13.91 -19.91 -6.54
C PRO A 229 12.39 -19.97 -6.74
N PRO A 230 11.75 -21.09 -6.38
CA PRO A 230 10.30 -21.26 -6.51
C PRO A 230 9.55 -20.25 -5.58
N ARG A 231 8.38 -19.82 -6.03
CA ARG A 231 7.50 -18.98 -5.22
C ARG A 231 7.01 -19.71 -3.98
N ARG A 232 7.03 -19.07 -2.83
CA ARG A 232 6.56 -19.60 -1.55
C ARG A 232 5.25 -18.92 -1.16
N LYS A 233 4.37 -19.64 -0.47
CA LYS A 233 3.16 -19.09 0.12
C LYS A 233 3.38 -18.90 1.63
N GLY A 234 3.06 -17.71 2.13
CA GLY A 234 2.92 -17.44 3.55
C GLY A 234 1.46 -17.15 3.87
N ASP A 235 1.17 -16.70 5.09
CA ASP A 235 -0.18 -16.25 5.45
C ASP A 235 -0.60 -15.07 4.55
N ILE A 236 0.29 -14.10 4.39
CA ILE A 236 0.21 -13.06 3.36
C ILE A 236 1.42 -13.20 2.44
N THR A 237 1.19 -13.06 1.15
CA THR A 237 2.26 -12.97 0.15
C THR A 237 2.17 -11.62 -0.55
N ILE A 238 3.26 -10.87 -0.56
CA ILE A 238 3.35 -9.61 -1.30
C ILE A 238 4.23 -9.85 -2.52
N ALA A 239 3.71 -9.58 -3.70
CA ALA A 239 4.45 -9.55 -4.95
C ALA A 239 4.80 -8.10 -5.29
N TYR A 240 6.04 -7.87 -5.67
CA TYR A 240 6.55 -6.60 -6.18
C TYR A 240 7.06 -6.85 -7.59
N ASP A 241 6.28 -6.42 -8.58
CA ASP A 241 6.53 -6.70 -9.99
C ASP A 241 6.85 -5.40 -10.71
N VAL A 242 8.03 -5.28 -11.33
CA VAL A 242 8.37 -4.15 -12.20
C VAL A 242 7.84 -4.46 -13.59
N LEU A 243 6.79 -3.77 -14.00
CA LEU A 243 6.11 -4.00 -15.26
C LEU A 243 6.89 -3.42 -16.45
N GLN A 244 7.35 -2.18 -16.28
CA GLN A 244 8.14 -1.43 -17.27
C GLN A 244 9.29 -0.72 -16.56
N ALA A 245 10.46 -0.70 -17.18
CA ALA A 245 11.62 0.00 -16.66
C ALA A 245 12.20 0.93 -17.71
N PHE A 246 12.40 2.17 -17.31
CA PHE A 246 13.07 3.21 -18.07
C PHE A 246 14.43 3.51 -17.42
N GLN A 247 15.14 4.47 -17.95
CA GLN A 247 16.45 4.80 -17.42
C GLN A 247 16.36 5.37 -15.99
N ASN A 248 15.57 6.41 -15.80
CA ASN A 248 15.44 7.12 -14.52
C ASN A 248 14.21 6.73 -13.68
N ASN A 249 13.27 5.96 -14.21
CA ASN A 249 12.07 5.54 -13.49
C ASN A 249 11.60 4.16 -13.94
N TYR A 250 10.62 3.61 -13.24
CA TYR A 250 9.94 2.36 -13.60
C TYR A 250 8.51 2.34 -13.05
N TYR A 251 7.66 1.55 -13.70
CA TYR A 251 6.32 1.23 -13.21
C TYR A 251 6.34 -0.10 -12.47
N ALA A 252 5.90 -0.07 -11.22
CA ALA A 252 5.78 -1.26 -10.39
C ALA A 252 4.33 -1.52 -10.00
N GLU A 253 4.00 -2.80 -9.91
CA GLU A 253 2.76 -3.30 -9.35
C GLU A 253 3.06 -4.01 -8.04
N VAL A 254 2.27 -3.70 -7.02
CA VAL A 254 2.32 -4.38 -5.73
C VAL A 254 1.01 -5.10 -5.52
N ARG A 255 1.09 -6.41 -5.28
CA ARG A 255 -0.06 -7.27 -5.04
C ARG A 255 0.06 -7.95 -3.69
N ILE A 256 -0.99 -7.83 -2.89
CA ILE A 256 -1.13 -8.44 -1.57
C ILE A 256 -2.10 -9.61 -1.71
N ASP A 257 -1.64 -10.83 -1.53
CA ASP A 257 -2.45 -12.06 -1.57
C ASP A 257 -2.57 -12.63 -0.15
N ASN A 258 -3.80 -12.77 0.35
CA ASN A 258 -4.09 -13.51 1.57
C ASN A 258 -4.26 -14.99 1.23
N ASN A 259 -3.45 -15.84 1.84
CA ASN A 259 -3.51 -17.29 1.64
C ASN A 259 -3.97 -18.03 2.89
N HIS A 260 -4.05 -17.33 4.03
CA HIS A 260 -4.47 -17.94 5.28
C HIS A 260 -5.99 -18.13 5.30
N PRO A 261 -6.50 -19.34 5.60
CA PRO A 261 -7.94 -19.62 5.56
C PRO A 261 -8.75 -18.82 6.60
N LEU A 262 -8.13 -18.36 7.68
CA LEU A 262 -8.73 -17.56 8.74
C LEU A 262 -8.10 -16.16 8.87
N GLY A 263 -7.17 -15.80 7.98
CA GLY A 263 -6.54 -14.47 7.98
C GLY A 263 -7.47 -13.42 7.42
N ARG A 264 -7.41 -12.21 7.97
CA ARG A 264 -8.09 -11.02 7.46
C ARG A 264 -7.20 -9.81 7.67
N LEU A 265 -7.31 -8.83 6.80
CA LEU A 265 -6.75 -7.50 6.97
C LEU A 265 -7.88 -6.47 6.85
N ASP A 266 -7.90 -5.50 7.75
CA ASP A 266 -8.78 -4.34 7.71
C ASP A 266 -7.95 -3.08 7.82
N HIS A 267 -8.20 -2.11 6.93
CA HIS A 267 -7.44 -0.85 6.85
C HIS A 267 -5.92 -1.09 6.81
N TRP A 268 -5.49 -1.99 5.92
CA TRP A 268 -4.08 -2.33 5.86
C TRP A 268 -3.19 -1.13 5.57
N ASN A 269 -2.05 -1.13 6.24
CA ASN A 269 -0.94 -0.23 6.00
C ASN A 269 0.26 -1.04 5.61
N LEU A 270 0.83 -0.71 4.47
CA LEU A 270 2.03 -1.34 3.95
C LEU A 270 3.18 -0.35 4.02
N THR A 271 4.29 -0.74 4.65
CA THR A 271 5.49 0.07 4.77
C THR A 271 6.71 -0.70 4.28
N TRP A 272 7.67 0.04 3.75
CA TRP A 272 8.98 -0.48 3.36
C TRP A 272 10.05 0.58 3.50
N GLU A 273 11.30 0.24 3.25
CA GLU A 273 12.41 1.19 3.23
C GLU A 273 13.11 1.16 1.87
N TRP A 274 13.20 2.31 1.22
CA TRP A 274 13.99 2.52 0.02
C TRP A 274 15.48 2.44 0.32
N GLN A 275 16.27 1.85 -0.58
CA GLN A 275 17.69 1.62 -0.32
C GLN A 275 18.58 2.73 -0.91
N LYS A 276 18.16 3.36 -2.00
CA LYS A 276 18.99 4.23 -2.81
C LYS A 276 18.38 5.63 -3.04
N GLY A 277 17.43 6.03 -2.20
CA GLY A 277 16.77 7.33 -2.30
C GLY A 277 15.68 7.41 -3.34
N GLU A 278 15.16 6.27 -3.80
CA GLU A 278 14.01 6.20 -4.71
C GLU A 278 12.80 6.91 -4.09
N PHE A 279 11.93 7.45 -4.92
CA PHE A 279 10.67 8.07 -4.48
C PHE A 279 9.51 7.73 -5.41
N ILE A 280 8.27 7.83 -4.90
CA ILE A 280 7.07 7.50 -5.64
C ILE A 280 6.50 8.77 -6.26
N TYR A 281 6.51 8.85 -7.58
CA TYR A 281 5.98 9.99 -8.33
C TYR A 281 4.46 9.97 -8.38
N SER A 282 3.86 8.85 -8.76
CA SER A 282 2.41 8.68 -8.87
C SER A 282 1.96 7.30 -8.41
N MET A 283 0.70 7.18 -8.00
CA MET A 283 0.09 5.93 -7.55
C MET A 283 -1.32 5.78 -8.10
N LYS A 284 -1.72 4.51 -8.34
CA LYS A 284 -3.09 4.07 -8.61
C LYS A 284 -3.45 2.91 -7.71
N GLY A 285 -4.67 2.85 -7.21
CA GLY A 285 -5.15 1.77 -6.34
C GLY A 285 -4.81 1.94 -4.86
N ALA A 286 -3.93 2.88 -4.52
CA ALA A 286 -3.54 3.19 -3.15
C ALA A 286 -3.07 4.64 -3.03
N PHE A 287 -2.80 5.08 -1.82
CA PHE A 287 -2.24 6.41 -1.54
C PHE A 287 -1.19 6.36 -0.43
N ALA A 288 -0.25 7.29 -0.45
CA ALA A 288 0.68 7.51 0.64
C ALA A 288 0.01 8.34 1.75
N ARG A 289 0.13 7.92 3.01
CA ARG A 289 -0.47 8.63 4.15
C ARG A 289 0.10 10.02 4.37
N ARG A 290 1.38 10.21 4.06
CA ARG A 290 2.04 11.51 4.14
C ARG A 290 2.51 11.93 2.76
N LYS A 291 2.15 13.14 2.39
CA LYS A 291 2.58 13.80 1.17
C LYS A 291 3.52 14.95 1.58
N ASP A 292 4.77 14.61 1.83
CA ASP A 292 5.80 15.58 2.18
C ASP A 292 6.89 15.58 1.09
N PRO A 293 7.00 16.65 0.29
CA PRO A 293 8.02 16.76 -0.75
C PRO A 293 9.40 17.17 -0.22
N SER A 294 9.54 17.51 1.06
CA SER A 294 10.77 18.08 1.62
C SER A 294 11.99 17.16 1.47
N GLU A 295 11.83 15.85 1.66
CA GLU A 295 12.91 14.87 1.47
C GLU A 295 13.40 14.82 0.01
N CYS A 296 12.54 15.11 -0.97
CA CYS A 296 12.95 15.26 -2.36
C CYS A 296 13.63 16.62 -2.60
N LEU A 297 12.98 17.73 -2.23
CA LEU A 297 13.44 19.09 -2.53
C LEU A 297 14.83 19.37 -1.96
N TYR A 298 15.07 18.99 -0.71
CA TYR A 298 16.34 19.24 -0.01
C TYR A 298 17.31 18.04 -0.09
N GLY A 299 16.87 16.92 -0.65
CA GLY A 299 17.65 15.70 -0.80
C GLY A 299 18.34 15.57 -2.17
N LEU A 300 18.81 14.35 -2.43
CA LEU A 300 19.46 14.02 -3.71
C LEU A 300 18.51 14.14 -4.91
N ALA A 301 17.21 13.86 -4.71
CA ALA A 301 16.22 13.95 -5.78
C ALA A 301 16.11 15.37 -6.35
N GLY A 302 16.03 16.39 -5.50
CA GLY A 302 15.95 17.78 -5.93
C GLY A 302 17.23 18.27 -6.63
N LYS A 303 18.39 17.77 -6.21
CA LYS A 303 19.66 18.05 -6.90
C LYS A 303 19.70 17.41 -8.29
N PHE A 304 19.20 16.20 -8.42
CA PHE A 304 19.25 15.43 -9.67
C PHE A 304 18.15 15.83 -10.66
N TYR A 305 16.91 16.07 -10.17
CA TYR A 305 15.73 16.43 -10.97
C TYR A 305 15.36 17.90 -10.77
N LYS A 306 16.24 18.83 -11.14
CA LYS A 306 16.08 20.28 -10.89
C LYS A 306 14.79 20.88 -11.47
N ASP A 307 14.34 20.36 -12.62
CA ASP A 307 13.16 20.87 -13.33
C ASP A 307 11.87 20.09 -12.98
N MET A 308 11.91 19.16 -12.01
CA MET A 308 10.74 18.40 -11.61
C MET A 308 9.92 19.17 -10.58
N ASP A 309 8.62 19.28 -10.83
CA ASP A 309 7.66 19.79 -9.85
C ASP A 309 7.35 18.71 -8.80
N PHE A 310 7.97 18.82 -7.64
CA PHE A 310 7.75 17.90 -6.53
C PHE A 310 6.44 18.14 -5.79
N SER A 311 5.66 19.18 -6.06
CA SER A 311 4.35 19.41 -5.45
C SER A 311 3.34 18.31 -5.80
N ASN A 312 3.51 17.68 -6.97
CA ASN A 312 2.63 16.63 -7.49
C ASN A 312 3.09 15.21 -7.19
N VAL A 313 4.25 15.04 -6.55
CA VAL A 313 4.80 13.73 -6.19
C VAL A 313 3.95 13.07 -5.11
N ALA A 314 3.70 11.77 -5.23
CA ALA A 314 2.87 11.04 -4.26
C ALA A 314 3.52 10.97 -2.88
N THR A 315 4.83 10.67 -2.80
CA THR A 315 5.61 10.72 -1.56
C THR A 315 7.11 10.65 -1.84
N CYS A 316 7.87 11.41 -1.07
CA CYS A 316 9.34 11.40 -1.07
C CYS A 316 9.92 10.67 0.15
N GLU A 317 9.08 10.11 1.02
CA GLU A 317 9.55 9.47 2.25
C GLU A 317 10.44 8.26 1.95
N LYS A 318 11.57 8.17 2.63
CA LYS A 318 12.42 6.97 2.62
C LYS A 318 11.69 5.73 3.14
N LYS A 319 10.73 5.93 4.04
CA LYS A 319 9.87 4.88 4.62
C LYS A 319 8.40 5.23 4.42
N PRO A 320 7.88 5.11 3.19
CA PRO A 320 6.50 5.46 2.91
C PRO A 320 5.53 4.51 3.63
N THR A 321 4.40 5.06 4.07
CA THR A 321 3.25 4.30 4.55
C THR A 321 2.14 4.38 3.52
N ILE A 322 1.82 3.25 2.92
CA ILE A 322 0.83 3.14 1.85
C ILE A 322 -0.43 2.49 2.40
N SER A 323 -1.58 3.03 2.02
CA SER A 323 -2.90 2.52 2.40
C SER A 323 -3.79 2.38 1.17
N ASP A 324 -4.76 1.45 1.24
CA ASP A 324 -5.75 1.24 0.18
C ASP A 324 -6.67 2.45 0.03
N LEU A 325 -7.13 2.69 -1.19
CA LEU A 325 -8.13 3.72 -1.44
C LEU A 325 -9.51 3.32 -0.88
N PRO A 326 -10.32 4.31 -0.48
CA PRO A 326 -11.71 4.07 -0.10
C PRO A 326 -12.55 3.60 -1.30
N SER A 327 -13.65 2.88 -1.00
CA SER A 327 -14.51 2.24 -2.02
C SER A 327 -15.11 3.22 -3.01
N GLU A 328 -15.37 4.47 -2.59
CA GLU A 328 -15.91 5.55 -3.40
C GLU A 328 -14.96 5.98 -4.54
N ARG A 329 -13.67 5.72 -4.38
CA ARG A 329 -12.62 6.05 -5.38
C ARG A 329 -12.39 4.94 -6.39
N LYS A 330 -13.13 3.83 -6.32
CA LYS A 330 -12.95 2.66 -7.19
C LYS A 330 -13.11 3.01 -8.68
N GLU A 331 -14.07 3.84 -9.02
CA GLU A 331 -14.38 4.25 -10.40
C GLU A 331 -13.61 5.52 -10.85
N ASP A 332 -12.75 6.07 -10.01
CA ASP A 332 -11.93 7.24 -10.35
C ASP A 332 -10.90 6.88 -11.43
N GLU A 333 -10.89 7.63 -12.54
CA GLU A 333 -10.02 7.34 -13.69
C GLU A 333 -8.53 7.54 -13.40
N LYS A 334 -8.20 8.49 -12.52
CA LYS A 334 -6.82 8.85 -12.23
C LYS A 334 -6.17 7.90 -11.23
N VAL A 335 -6.91 7.53 -10.17
CA VAL A 335 -6.35 6.77 -9.05
C VAL A 335 -7.02 5.42 -8.81
N GLY A 336 -8.23 5.19 -9.34
CA GLY A 336 -8.98 3.95 -9.27
C GLY A 336 -8.82 3.08 -10.52
N LYS A 337 -9.91 2.36 -10.87
CA LYS A 337 -10.03 1.49 -12.06
C LYS A 337 -8.93 0.43 -12.19
N LEU A 338 -8.48 -0.12 -11.06
CA LEU A 338 -7.58 -1.26 -11.03
C LEU A 338 -8.30 -2.52 -10.52
N PRO A 339 -7.95 -3.72 -11.01
CA PRO A 339 -8.42 -4.97 -10.43
C PRO A 339 -8.05 -5.04 -8.94
N TRP A 340 -8.94 -5.57 -8.13
CA TRP A 340 -8.74 -5.81 -6.69
C TRP A 340 -8.38 -4.58 -5.85
N CYS A 341 -8.62 -3.37 -6.34
CA CYS A 341 -8.40 -2.12 -5.61
C CYS A 341 -9.65 -1.69 -4.84
N CYS A 342 -9.42 -0.77 -3.93
CA CYS A 342 -10.37 0.19 -3.39
C CYS A 342 -11.47 -0.46 -2.54
N ARG A 343 -11.06 -0.97 -1.36
CA ARG A 343 -11.95 -1.57 -0.36
C ARG A 343 -11.59 -1.16 1.07
N ASN A 344 -11.12 0.08 1.25
CA ASN A 344 -10.70 0.59 2.57
C ASN A 344 -9.64 -0.31 3.26
N GLY A 345 -8.81 -1.00 2.49
CA GLY A 345 -7.81 -1.89 3.04
C GLY A 345 -8.34 -3.23 3.57
N THR A 346 -9.53 -3.66 3.14
CA THR A 346 -10.08 -4.96 3.51
C THR A 346 -9.61 -6.05 2.56
N VAL A 347 -8.94 -7.08 3.12
CA VAL A 347 -8.55 -8.31 2.42
C VAL A 347 -9.07 -9.51 3.21
N LEU A 348 -10.01 -10.25 2.62
CA LEU A 348 -10.72 -11.35 3.25
C LEU A 348 -9.98 -12.69 3.12
N PRO A 349 -10.35 -13.72 3.90
CA PRO A 349 -9.90 -15.08 3.67
C PRO A 349 -10.37 -15.61 2.30
N PRO A 350 -9.55 -16.40 1.60
CA PRO A 350 -9.92 -16.93 0.28
C PRO A 350 -11.12 -17.90 0.29
N ILE A 351 -11.49 -18.42 1.47
CA ILE A 351 -12.66 -19.28 1.66
C ILE A 351 -13.97 -18.48 1.53
N MET A 352 -13.99 -17.22 1.93
CA MET A 352 -15.14 -16.33 1.76
C MET A 352 -15.28 -15.87 0.32
N ASP A 353 -14.24 -15.24 -0.20
CA ASP A 353 -14.23 -14.70 -1.57
C ASP A 353 -12.79 -14.60 -2.10
N LYS A 354 -12.49 -15.39 -3.13
CA LYS A 354 -11.17 -15.40 -3.78
C LYS A 354 -10.80 -14.04 -4.39
N ASN A 355 -11.78 -13.26 -4.86
CA ASN A 355 -11.53 -11.94 -5.43
C ASN A 355 -11.28 -10.89 -4.35
N LYS A 356 -11.91 -11.04 -3.18
CA LYS A 356 -11.69 -10.16 -2.03
C LYS A 356 -10.47 -10.60 -1.19
N ALA A 357 -9.85 -11.75 -1.48
CA ALA A 357 -8.62 -12.22 -0.83
C ALA A 357 -7.35 -11.57 -1.38
N ARG A 358 -7.49 -10.59 -2.26
CA ARG A 358 -6.39 -9.92 -2.96
C ARG A 358 -6.59 -8.41 -2.95
N SER A 359 -5.50 -7.64 -2.81
CA SER A 359 -5.45 -6.19 -3.04
C SER A 359 -4.28 -5.87 -3.96
N MET A 360 -4.42 -4.83 -4.79
CA MET A 360 -3.42 -4.45 -5.78
C MET A 360 -3.37 -2.95 -5.96
N PHE A 361 -2.17 -2.42 -6.16
CA PHE A 361 -1.94 -1.05 -6.57
C PHE A 361 -0.72 -0.95 -7.48
N GLN A 362 -0.63 0.14 -8.23
CA GLN A 362 0.47 0.44 -9.12
C GLN A 362 1.11 1.77 -8.75
N MET A 363 2.40 1.92 -9.00
CA MET A 363 3.15 3.13 -8.72
C MET A 363 4.25 3.35 -9.76
N GLN A 364 4.53 4.63 -10.02
CA GLN A 364 5.69 5.07 -10.77
C GLN A 364 6.77 5.49 -9.78
N VAL A 365 7.93 4.86 -9.87
CA VAL A 365 9.06 5.06 -8.96
C VAL A 365 10.23 5.67 -9.74
N PHE A 366 10.77 6.76 -9.24
CA PHE A 366 11.96 7.40 -9.78
C PHE A 366 13.21 6.95 -9.05
N LYS A 367 14.25 6.67 -9.82
CA LYS A 367 15.58 6.27 -9.34
C LYS A 367 16.49 7.48 -9.20
N ILE A 368 17.51 7.35 -8.35
CA ILE A 368 18.56 8.35 -8.18
C ILE A 368 19.89 7.78 -8.69
N ALA A 369 20.82 8.64 -9.08
CA ALA A 369 22.16 8.22 -9.48
C ALA A 369 22.85 7.36 -8.40
N PRO A 370 23.66 6.36 -8.75
CA PRO A 370 24.09 6.01 -10.12
C PRO A 370 23.11 5.08 -10.87
N ASP A 371 22.03 4.62 -10.25
CA ASP A 371 21.09 3.65 -10.85
C ASP A 371 20.16 4.28 -11.91
N SER A 372 20.07 5.60 -11.94
CA SER A 372 19.24 6.34 -12.89
C SER A 372 19.68 6.22 -14.34
N ASP A 373 20.91 5.84 -14.60
CA ASP A 373 21.46 5.66 -15.94
C ASP A 373 21.41 4.21 -16.44
N ASN A 374 20.96 3.28 -15.59
CA ASN A 374 20.88 1.86 -15.92
C ASN A 374 19.46 1.32 -15.81
N ARG A 375 18.82 1.04 -16.95
CA ARG A 375 17.47 0.48 -17.03
C ARG A 375 17.32 -0.83 -16.23
N THR A 376 18.34 -1.66 -16.17
CA THR A 376 18.31 -2.96 -15.50
C THR A 376 18.74 -2.92 -14.04
N ALA A 377 19.24 -1.79 -13.55
CA ALA A 377 19.56 -1.58 -12.15
C ALA A 377 18.28 -1.36 -11.34
N LEU A 378 17.65 -2.46 -10.96
CA LEU A 378 16.42 -2.48 -10.18
C LEU A 378 16.70 -3.11 -8.81
N THR A 379 16.47 -2.36 -7.77
CA THR A 379 16.63 -2.80 -6.38
C THR A 379 15.26 -2.78 -5.69
N PRO A 380 14.80 -3.89 -5.11
CA PRO A 380 13.53 -3.90 -4.41
C PRO A 380 13.67 -3.17 -3.07
N PRO A 381 12.62 -2.50 -2.58
CA PRO A 381 12.63 -1.96 -1.23
C PRO A 381 12.78 -3.09 -0.19
N THR A 382 13.28 -2.73 1.00
CA THR A 382 13.54 -3.66 2.10
C THR A 382 12.69 -3.36 3.32
N LYS A 383 12.82 -4.16 4.38
CA LYS A 383 12.13 -3.97 5.66
C LYS A 383 10.61 -3.81 5.50
N TRP A 384 10.03 -4.68 4.68
CA TRP A 384 8.59 -4.72 4.47
C TRP A 384 7.85 -5.05 5.77
N ASN A 385 6.78 -4.31 6.03
CA ASN A 385 5.85 -4.57 7.11
C ASN A 385 4.43 -4.29 6.63
N ILE A 386 3.50 -5.15 7.04
CA ILE A 386 2.08 -4.98 6.80
C ILE A 386 1.34 -5.12 8.12
N ASP A 387 0.46 -4.19 8.40
CA ASP A 387 -0.42 -4.21 9.56
C ASP A 387 -1.83 -3.71 9.21
N GLY A 388 -2.75 -3.81 10.13
CA GLY A 388 -4.11 -3.30 10.04
C GLY A 388 -4.61 -2.88 11.41
N VAL A 389 -5.76 -2.23 11.47
CA VAL A 389 -6.27 -1.62 12.71
C VAL A 389 -6.59 -2.67 13.78
N ILE A 390 -7.13 -3.84 13.38
CA ILE A 390 -7.62 -4.88 14.32
C ILE A 390 -7.05 -6.26 13.94
N ASN A 391 -5.94 -6.31 13.24
CA ASN A 391 -5.46 -7.56 12.67
C ASN A 391 -4.34 -8.18 13.49
N PRO A 392 -4.09 -9.49 13.34
CA PRO A 392 -2.91 -10.10 13.91
C PRO A 392 -1.64 -9.43 13.35
N LYS A 393 -0.59 -9.44 14.15
CA LYS A 393 0.72 -8.92 13.71
C LYS A 393 1.37 -9.89 12.73
N TYR A 394 1.91 -9.34 11.66
CA TYR A 394 2.65 -10.09 10.66
C TYR A 394 4.15 -9.83 10.80
N LYS A 395 4.94 -10.85 10.51
CA LYS A 395 6.39 -10.73 10.33
C LYS A 395 6.74 -11.08 8.90
N CYS A 396 7.30 -10.11 8.17
CA CYS A 396 7.65 -10.25 6.78
C CYS A 396 9.12 -10.63 6.57
N SER A 397 9.38 -11.42 5.54
CA SER A 397 10.73 -11.79 5.09
C SER A 397 11.39 -10.64 4.31
N ALA A 398 12.69 -10.75 4.06
CA ALA A 398 13.33 -9.95 3.03
C ALA A 398 12.76 -10.31 1.63
N PRO A 399 12.79 -9.36 0.66
CA PRO A 399 12.37 -9.63 -0.71
C PRO A 399 13.28 -10.66 -1.37
N VAL A 400 12.68 -11.64 -2.03
CA VAL A 400 13.38 -12.70 -2.76
C VAL A 400 13.05 -12.57 -4.23
N ARG A 401 14.09 -12.51 -5.09
CA ARG A 401 13.93 -12.48 -6.54
C ARG A 401 13.30 -13.80 -7.01
N VAL A 402 12.24 -13.72 -7.82
CA VAL A 402 11.49 -14.87 -8.35
C VAL A 402 11.32 -14.77 -9.85
N ASP A 403 10.78 -15.82 -10.48
CA ASP A 403 10.46 -15.77 -11.92
C ASP A 403 9.57 -14.57 -12.23
N PRO A 404 9.86 -13.82 -13.33
CA PRO A 404 9.06 -12.70 -13.77
C PRO A 404 7.59 -13.06 -13.93
N GLN A 405 6.70 -12.22 -13.37
CA GLN A 405 5.26 -12.39 -13.47
C GLN A 405 4.80 -12.14 -14.91
N VAL A 406 3.87 -12.97 -15.39
CA VAL A 406 3.18 -12.77 -16.67
C VAL A 406 1.90 -11.97 -16.43
N PHE A 407 1.62 -10.99 -17.27
CA PHE A 407 0.44 -10.12 -17.19
C PHE A 407 -0.02 -9.71 -18.60
N PRO A 408 -1.29 -9.26 -18.78
CA PRO A 408 -1.78 -8.74 -20.06
C PRO A 408 -0.92 -7.55 -20.52
N ASP A 409 -0.57 -7.50 -21.80
CA ASP A 409 0.24 -6.41 -22.34
C ASP A 409 -0.56 -5.09 -22.35
N PRO A 410 -0.10 -4.03 -21.64
CA PRO A 410 -0.79 -2.75 -21.62
C PRO A 410 -0.90 -2.07 -22.97
N SER A 411 0.03 -2.34 -23.89
CA SER A 411 0.01 -1.77 -25.24
C SER A 411 -1.02 -2.42 -26.17
N GLY A 412 -1.53 -3.61 -25.82
CA GLY A 412 -2.43 -4.40 -26.64
C GLY A 412 -1.78 -5.04 -27.87
N LEU A 413 -0.47 -4.85 -28.10
CA LEU A 413 0.26 -5.42 -29.24
C LEU A 413 0.51 -6.93 -29.07
N ARG A 414 0.52 -7.41 -27.83
CA ARG A 414 0.66 -8.83 -27.48
C ARG A 414 -0.45 -9.22 -26.52
N ALA A 415 -0.83 -10.49 -26.52
CA ALA A 415 -1.81 -10.99 -25.55
C ALA A 415 -1.30 -10.91 -24.12
N ILE A 416 -0.01 -11.22 -23.94
CA ILE A 416 0.66 -11.23 -22.63
C ILE A 416 2.09 -10.71 -22.77
N THR A 417 2.59 -10.15 -21.68
CA THR A 417 3.99 -9.75 -21.51
C THR A 417 4.49 -10.22 -20.15
N THR A 418 5.79 -10.10 -19.90
CA THR A 418 6.40 -10.48 -18.62
C THR A 418 6.99 -9.27 -17.93
N ALA A 419 6.92 -9.25 -16.60
CA ALA A 419 7.60 -8.25 -15.80
C ALA A 419 9.11 -8.22 -16.09
N VAL A 420 9.71 -7.05 -16.04
CA VAL A 420 11.17 -6.89 -16.14
C VAL A 420 11.86 -7.54 -14.94
N ALA A 421 11.20 -7.46 -13.80
CA ALA A 421 11.70 -7.95 -12.53
C ALA A 421 10.55 -8.28 -11.59
N SER A 422 10.67 -9.39 -10.84
CA SER A 422 9.69 -9.80 -9.84
C SER A 422 10.35 -10.21 -8.54
N TRP A 423 9.81 -9.75 -7.42
CA TRP A 423 10.21 -10.17 -6.08
C TRP A 423 9.00 -10.61 -5.28
N GLN A 424 9.25 -11.47 -4.34
CA GLN A 424 8.26 -11.97 -3.41
C GLN A 424 8.68 -11.71 -1.97
N ILE A 425 7.75 -11.24 -1.16
CA ILE A 425 7.87 -11.08 0.28
C ILE A 425 6.82 -11.99 0.94
N VAL A 426 7.23 -12.81 1.88
CA VAL A 426 6.36 -13.74 2.62
C VAL A 426 6.17 -13.22 4.03
N CYS A 427 4.93 -12.98 4.43
CA CYS A 427 4.58 -12.51 5.75
C CYS A 427 3.73 -13.57 6.47
N ASN A 428 4.12 -13.92 7.70
CA ASN A 428 3.41 -14.90 8.53
C ASN A 428 2.87 -14.24 9.79
N ILE A 429 1.73 -14.71 10.26
CA ILE A 429 1.10 -14.26 11.49
C ILE A 429 2.01 -14.59 12.67
N THR A 430 2.31 -13.59 13.50
CA THR A 430 2.95 -13.79 14.80
C THR A 430 1.91 -14.03 15.87
N LYS A 431 2.21 -14.86 16.87
CA LYS A 431 1.31 -15.06 18.02
C LYS A 431 1.03 -13.70 18.67
N PRO A 432 -0.25 -13.31 18.84
CA PRO A 432 -0.57 -12.08 19.53
C PRO A 432 -0.08 -12.14 20.98
N LYS A 433 0.26 -11.00 21.55
CA LYS A 433 0.52 -10.91 22.98
C LYS A 433 -0.78 -11.20 23.74
N PRO A 434 -0.74 -11.84 24.93
CA PRO A 434 -1.94 -12.22 25.71
C PRO A 434 -2.91 -11.05 26.00
N GLN A 435 -2.46 -9.82 25.93
CA GLN A 435 -3.23 -8.60 26.23
C GLN A 435 -4.02 -8.01 25.03
N GLU A 436 -3.97 -8.66 23.86
CA GLU A 436 -4.57 -8.11 22.63
C GLU A 436 -5.84 -8.85 22.18
N ASN A 437 -6.46 -9.68 23.04
CA ASN A 437 -7.69 -10.36 22.68
C ASN A 437 -8.85 -9.36 22.60
N ARG A 438 -9.47 -9.27 21.42
CA ARG A 438 -10.60 -8.36 21.16
C ARG A 438 -11.94 -9.07 21.10
N CYS A 439 -11.97 -10.35 21.32
CA CYS A 439 -13.21 -11.13 21.41
C CYS A 439 -13.16 -12.12 22.56
N CYS A 440 -14.34 -12.34 23.16
CA CYS A 440 -14.55 -13.15 24.34
C CYS A 440 -15.63 -14.18 24.07
N VAL A 441 -15.39 -15.43 24.47
CA VAL A 441 -16.37 -16.50 24.39
C VAL A 441 -16.94 -16.78 25.78
N SER A 442 -18.25 -16.98 25.88
CA SER A 442 -18.93 -17.52 27.05
C SER A 442 -19.50 -18.88 26.73
N PHE A 443 -19.48 -19.78 27.70
CA PHE A 443 -20.08 -21.11 27.58
C PHE A 443 -21.33 -21.23 28.42
N SER A 444 -22.37 -21.85 27.86
CA SER A 444 -23.60 -22.21 28.54
C SER A 444 -24.14 -23.53 27.98
N ALA A 445 -25.02 -24.19 28.68
CA ALA A 445 -25.59 -25.46 28.26
C ALA A 445 -26.99 -25.65 28.85
N PHE A 446 -27.86 -26.41 28.17
CA PHE A 446 -29.22 -26.70 28.59
C PHE A 446 -29.32 -27.38 29.96
N TYR A 447 -28.24 -28.05 30.39
CA TYR A 447 -28.17 -28.77 31.68
C TYR A 447 -27.55 -27.93 32.80
N ASN A 448 -27.25 -26.64 32.57
CA ASN A 448 -26.67 -25.75 33.57
C ASN A 448 -27.30 -24.36 33.46
N GLU A 449 -27.82 -23.85 34.55
CA GLU A 449 -28.52 -22.55 34.60
C GLU A 449 -27.58 -21.33 34.52
N SER A 450 -26.28 -21.55 34.57
CA SER A 450 -25.29 -20.45 34.55
C SER A 450 -24.54 -20.41 33.25
N ALA A 451 -24.24 -19.19 32.78
CA ALA A 451 -23.26 -18.94 31.74
C ALA A 451 -21.88 -18.66 32.35
N ILE A 452 -20.86 -19.23 31.77
CA ILE A 452 -19.46 -19.08 32.19
C ILE A 452 -18.78 -18.11 31.21
N PRO A 453 -18.43 -16.88 31.65
CA PRO A 453 -17.73 -15.93 30.79
C PRO A 453 -16.26 -16.32 30.62
N CYS A 454 -15.60 -15.73 29.62
CA CYS A 454 -14.15 -15.78 29.51
C CYS A 454 -13.49 -15.14 30.74
N ASN A 455 -12.28 -15.55 31.03
CA ASN A 455 -11.58 -15.09 32.23
C ASN A 455 -11.07 -13.66 32.12
N THR A 456 -10.56 -13.31 30.97
CA THR A 456 -10.08 -11.95 30.64
C THR A 456 -10.31 -11.66 29.18
N CYS A 457 -10.65 -10.41 28.89
CA CYS A 457 -10.66 -9.89 27.55
C CYS A 457 -9.58 -8.81 27.34
N ALA A 458 -9.60 -8.16 26.21
CA ALA A 458 -8.59 -7.21 25.74
C ALA A 458 -8.18 -6.12 26.73
N CYS A 459 -8.98 -5.84 27.77
CA CYS A 459 -8.76 -4.70 28.65
C CYS A 459 -7.93 -5.00 29.91
N GLY A 460 -7.68 -6.28 30.21
CA GLY A 460 -6.98 -6.62 31.45
C GLY A 460 -7.71 -6.12 32.72
N CYS A 461 -6.97 -5.90 33.79
CA CYS A 461 -7.48 -5.33 35.03
C CYS A 461 -6.98 -3.88 35.18
N ASP A 462 -7.89 -2.92 35.12
CA ASP A 462 -7.57 -1.50 35.32
C ASP A 462 -7.12 -1.21 36.78
N ASP A 463 -7.65 -1.93 37.76
CA ASP A 463 -7.26 -1.83 39.16
C ASP A 463 -6.91 -3.21 39.74
N THR A 464 -5.60 -3.52 39.78
CA THR A 464 -5.07 -4.79 40.31
C THR A 464 -5.34 -5.01 41.81
N ARG A 465 -5.79 -3.98 42.54
CA ARG A 465 -6.20 -4.11 43.94
C ARG A 465 -7.59 -4.72 44.06
N LYS A 466 -8.47 -4.44 43.09
CA LYS A 466 -9.88 -4.87 43.09
C LYS A 466 -10.14 -6.11 42.23
N CYS A 467 -9.37 -6.33 41.17
CA CYS A 467 -9.55 -7.45 40.26
C CYS A 467 -8.24 -8.19 39.97
N SER A 468 -8.34 -9.38 39.40
CA SER A 468 -7.20 -10.23 39.05
C SER A 468 -7.47 -11.05 37.80
N SER A 469 -6.53 -11.09 36.89
CA SER A 469 -6.56 -11.92 35.68
C SER A 469 -6.56 -13.43 35.99
N ARG A 470 -6.17 -13.81 37.21
CA ARG A 470 -6.11 -15.21 37.68
C ARG A 470 -7.33 -15.62 38.53
N ALA A 471 -8.24 -14.69 38.79
CA ALA A 471 -9.44 -15.01 39.55
C ALA A 471 -10.38 -15.97 38.79
N SER A 472 -11.08 -16.83 39.50
CA SER A 472 -12.10 -17.69 38.90
C SER A 472 -13.20 -16.83 38.26
N PRO A 473 -13.77 -17.25 37.11
CA PRO A 473 -14.84 -16.50 36.47
C PRO A 473 -16.08 -16.43 37.37
N LEU A 474 -16.72 -15.26 37.41
CA LEU A 474 -18.04 -15.12 38.03
C LEU A 474 -19.09 -15.76 37.13
N LEU A 475 -19.84 -16.70 37.64
CA LEU A 475 -20.95 -17.31 36.93
C LEU A 475 -22.06 -16.27 36.72
N LEU A 476 -22.62 -16.22 35.53
CA LEU A 476 -23.66 -15.28 35.13
C LEU A 476 -25.00 -15.98 34.92
N PRO A 477 -26.13 -15.37 35.25
CA PRO A 477 -27.38 -15.80 34.69
C PRO A 477 -27.40 -15.52 33.17
N PRO A 478 -28.07 -16.34 32.34
CA PRO A 478 -28.04 -16.18 30.87
C PRO A 478 -28.47 -14.82 30.36
N ASP A 479 -29.39 -14.14 31.05
CA ASP A 479 -29.86 -12.79 30.72
C ASP A 479 -28.77 -11.73 30.92
N ALA A 480 -27.75 -11.95 31.72
CA ALA A 480 -26.66 -11.05 31.93
C ALA A 480 -25.75 -10.91 30.69
N LEU A 481 -25.80 -11.85 29.75
CA LEU A 481 -25.06 -11.77 28.47
C LEU A 481 -25.54 -10.62 27.56
N LEU A 482 -26.77 -10.12 27.79
CA LEU A 482 -27.37 -8.99 27.08
C LEU A 482 -27.15 -7.66 27.79
N VAL A 483 -26.49 -7.67 28.94
CA VAL A 483 -26.28 -6.46 29.76
C VAL A 483 -24.87 -5.92 29.50
N PRO A 484 -24.72 -4.59 29.40
CA PRO A 484 -23.40 -3.96 29.30
C PRO A 484 -22.48 -4.41 30.44
N PHE A 485 -21.20 -4.55 30.14
CA PHE A 485 -20.20 -5.13 31.06
C PHE A 485 -20.18 -4.51 32.44
N VAL A 486 -20.36 -3.19 32.53
CA VAL A 486 -20.38 -2.44 33.81
C VAL A 486 -21.44 -3.02 34.78
N ASN A 487 -22.61 -3.40 34.26
CA ASN A 487 -23.73 -3.85 35.04
C ASN A 487 -23.75 -5.40 35.29
N ARG A 488 -22.91 -6.17 34.55
CA ARG A 488 -22.85 -7.63 34.70
C ARG A 488 -22.40 -8.08 36.09
N THR A 489 -21.43 -7.39 36.68
CA THR A 489 -20.90 -7.71 38.01
C THR A 489 -21.99 -7.67 39.08
N VAL A 490 -22.91 -6.72 39.00
CA VAL A 490 -24.04 -6.62 39.94
C VAL A 490 -24.96 -7.84 39.79
N LYS A 491 -25.34 -8.19 38.55
CA LYS A 491 -26.15 -9.39 38.27
C LYS A 491 -25.43 -10.67 38.66
N ALA A 492 -24.14 -10.80 38.41
CA ALA A 492 -23.34 -11.94 38.79
C ALA A 492 -23.29 -12.16 40.31
N ARG A 493 -23.15 -11.10 41.08
CA ARG A 493 -23.17 -11.16 42.56
C ARG A 493 -24.57 -11.52 43.09
N ALA A 494 -25.62 -10.95 42.52
CA ALA A 494 -27.00 -11.30 42.87
C ALA A 494 -27.28 -12.79 42.56
N TRP A 495 -26.83 -13.26 41.40
CA TRP A 495 -26.92 -14.67 40.99
C TRP A 495 -26.16 -15.61 41.94
N ALA A 496 -24.90 -15.23 42.24
CA ALA A 496 -24.09 -15.99 43.20
C ALA A 496 -24.77 -16.11 44.57
N LYS A 497 -25.38 -15.04 45.09
CA LYS A 497 -26.15 -15.04 46.32
C LYS A 497 -27.37 -15.96 46.23
N LEU A 498 -28.14 -15.88 45.14
CA LEU A 498 -29.33 -16.70 44.90
C LEU A 498 -29.02 -18.21 44.83
N LYS A 499 -27.90 -18.53 44.14
CA LYS A 499 -27.48 -19.92 43.90
C LYS A 499 -26.45 -20.43 44.91
N HIS A 500 -26.15 -19.68 45.97
CA HIS A 500 -25.13 -20.00 46.99
C HIS A 500 -23.77 -20.34 46.39
N LEU A 501 -23.38 -19.61 45.32
CA LEU A 501 -22.10 -19.79 44.65
C LEU A 501 -20.98 -18.97 45.32
N HIS A 502 -19.77 -19.50 45.29
CA HIS A 502 -18.62 -18.80 45.82
C HIS A 502 -18.27 -17.54 44.97
N VAL A 503 -18.11 -16.40 45.63
CA VAL A 503 -17.62 -15.18 45.02
C VAL A 503 -16.16 -15.00 45.44
N PRO A 504 -15.21 -14.96 44.53
CA PRO A 504 -13.80 -14.80 44.85
C PRO A 504 -13.54 -13.43 45.53
N SER A 505 -12.57 -13.40 46.43
CA SER A 505 -12.21 -12.16 47.18
C SER A 505 -11.72 -11.05 46.24
N LYS A 506 -10.97 -11.40 45.21
CA LYS A 506 -10.69 -10.52 44.07
C LYS A 506 -11.50 -10.98 42.88
N LEU A 507 -12.21 -10.01 42.27
CA LEU A 507 -13.03 -10.29 41.10
C LEU A 507 -12.14 -10.59 39.87
N PRO A 508 -12.64 -11.37 38.91
CA PRO A 508 -11.99 -11.45 37.60
C PRO A 508 -12.01 -10.08 36.90
N CYS A 509 -11.07 -9.88 35.98
CA CYS A 509 -11.10 -8.68 35.13
C CYS A 509 -12.38 -8.66 34.28
N GLY A 510 -12.88 -7.48 33.99
CA GLY A 510 -14.04 -7.30 33.11
C GLY A 510 -13.77 -7.85 31.70
N ASP A 511 -14.82 -8.33 31.07
CA ASP A 511 -14.77 -8.87 29.71
C ASP A 511 -15.22 -7.80 28.67
N ASN A 512 -14.70 -6.58 28.76
CA ASN A 512 -15.01 -5.45 27.90
C ASN A 512 -14.49 -5.66 26.47
N CYS A 513 -14.86 -6.77 25.84
CA CYS A 513 -14.46 -7.04 24.46
C CYS A 513 -15.40 -6.36 23.46
N PRO A 514 -14.86 -5.81 22.38
CA PRO A 514 -15.65 -5.31 21.25
C PRO A 514 -16.68 -6.33 20.75
N VAL A 515 -16.30 -7.60 20.72
CA VAL A 515 -17.18 -8.70 20.31
C VAL A 515 -17.23 -9.75 21.40
N SER A 516 -18.43 -10.16 21.81
CA SER A 516 -18.64 -11.31 22.65
C SER A 516 -19.43 -12.39 21.92
N ILE A 517 -19.06 -13.65 22.16
CA ILE A 517 -19.65 -14.82 21.52
C ILE A 517 -20.17 -15.73 22.62
N ASN A 518 -21.44 -16.13 22.54
CA ASN A 518 -21.96 -17.16 23.40
C ASN A 518 -22.06 -18.48 22.63
N TRP A 519 -21.42 -19.50 23.14
CA TRP A 519 -21.59 -20.88 22.71
C TRP A 519 -22.48 -21.61 23.71
N HIS A 520 -23.69 -22.00 23.26
CA HIS A 520 -24.69 -22.67 24.07
C HIS A 520 -24.97 -24.06 23.52
N VAL A 521 -24.64 -25.11 24.29
CA VAL A 521 -25.08 -26.47 23.96
C VAL A 521 -26.57 -26.57 24.23
N SER A 522 -27.38 -26.77 23.18
CA SER A 522 -28.82 -26.65 23.22
C SER A 522 -29.53 -27.98 23.44
N SER A 523 -28.98 -29.08 22.90
CA SER A 523 -29.58 -30.41 23.04
C SER A 523 -28.53 -31.51 22.88
N ASP A 524 -28.87 -32.67 23.42
CA ASP A 524 -28.09 -33.91 23.35
C ASP A 524 -29.04 -35.09 23.16
N HIS A 525 -28.96 -35.79 22.02
CA HIS A 525 -29.81 -36.86 21.60
C HIS A 525 -28.98 -38.11 21.30
N LYS A 526 -29.64 -39.25 21.09
CA LYS A 526 -29.00 -40.53 20.78
C LYS A 526 -28.11 -40.40 19.51
N ASP A 527 -28.61 -39.78 18.46
CA ASP A 527 -27.97 -39.77 17.14
C ASP A 527 -27.24 -38.45 16.82
N GLY A 528 -27.38 -37.43 17.67
CA GLY A 528 -26.77 -36.11 17.43
C GLY A 528 -26.92 -35.18 18.63
N TRP A 529 -26.40 -33.94 18.42
CA TRP A 529 -26.50 -32.85 19.37
C TRP A 529 -26.54 -31.52 18.64
N THR A 530 -27.00 -30.48 19.33
CA THR A 530 -27.03 -29.13 18.73
C THR A 530 -26.38 -28.11 19.66
N ALA A 531 -25.81 -27.12 19.05
CA ALA A 531 -25.29 -25.93 19.74
C ALA A 531 -25.77 -24.65 19.07
N ARG A 532 -26.05 -23.64 19.86
CA ARG A 532 -26.36 -22.29 19.37
C ARG A 532 -25.17 -21.40 19.57
N ILE A 533 -24.76 -20.68 18.49
CA ILE A 533 -23.81 -19.62 18.56
C ILE A 533 -24.54 -18.27 18.50
N THR A 534 -24.20 -17.36 19.39
CA THR A 534 -24.70 -15.97 19.37
C THR A 534 -23.53 -15.01 19.40
N LEU A 535 -23.48 -14.09 18.45
CA LEU A 535 -22.48 -13.04 18.34
C LEU A 535 -23.10 -11.72 18.81
N PHE A 536 -22.35 -10.94 19.60
CA PHE A 536 -22.74 -9.63 20.07
C PHE A 536 -21.64 -8.63 19.68
N ASN A 537 -22.03 -7.54 19.04
CA ASN A 537 -21.17 -6.41 18.72
C ASN A 537 -21.46 -5.26 19.71
N TRP A 538 -20.47 -4.87 20.49
CA TRP A 538 -20.51 -3.80 21.48
C TRP A 538 -19.86 -2.50 20.98
N GLU A 539 -19.39 -2.48 19.71
CA GLU A 539 -18.88 -1.28 19.08
C GLU A 539 -20.01 -0.50 18.40
N GLU A 540 -19.82 0.80 18.23
CA GLU A 540 -20.79 1.68 17.54
C GLU A 540 -20.87 1.43 16.03
N TYR A 541 -19.85 0.80 15.44
CA TYR A 541 -19.79 0.49 14.01
C TYR A 541 -20.14 -0.97 13.72
N SER A 542 -20.64 -1.22 12.52
CA SER A 542 -20.95 -2.56 12.04
C SER A 542 -19.69 -3.25 11.54
N PHE A 543 -19.61 -4.57 11.72
CA PHE A 543 -18.63 -5.43 11.08
C PHE A 543 -19.19 -5.98 9.78
N ASP A 544 -18.73 -5.47 8.65
CA ASP A 544 -19.07 -5.99 7.35
C ASP A 544 -18.19 -7.19 6.99
N ASP A 545 -18.75 -8.12 6.20
CA ASP A 545 -18.05 -9.35 5.79
C ASP A 545 -17.42 -10.06 6.99
N TRP A 546 -18.15 -10.18 8.13
CA TRP A 546 -17.67 -10.88 9.30
C TRP A 546 -17.63 -12.38 9.10
N PHE A 547 -16.73 -13.05 9.81
CA PHE A 547 -16.72 -14.49 9.97
C PHE A 547 -16.32 -14.89 11.37
N THR A 548 -16.76 -16.07 11.78
CA THR A 548 -16.28 -16.76 12.98
C THR A 548 -15.85 -18.18 12.62
N ALA A 549 -14.84 -18.68 13.29
CA ALA A 549 -14.34 -20.03 13.04
C ALA A 549 -14.20 -20.77 14.36
N ILE A 550 -14.73 -21.99 14.41
CA ILE A 550 -14.86 -22.79 15.61
C ILE A 550 -14.06 -24.07 15.45
N GLN A 551 -13.00 -24.23 16.25
CA GLN A 551 -12.19 -25.42 16.25
C GLN A 551 -12.76 -26.46 17.22
N LEU A 552 -13.11 -27.62 16.67
CA LEU A 552 -13.66 -28.75 17.40
C LEU A 552 -12.69 -29.93 17.30
N LYS A 553 -12.20 -30.41 18.45
CA LYS A 553 -11.16 -31.45 18.45
C LYS A 553 -11.69 -32.82 18.03
N ARG A 554 -12.85 -33.23 18.58
CA ARG A 554 -13.45 -34.56 18.37
C ARG A 554 -14.67 -34.53 17.45
N THR A 555 -15.50 -33.49 17.55
CA THR A 555 -16.81 -33.38 16.88
C THR A 555 -16.76 -32.69 15.52
N PHE A 556 -15.56 -32.35 14.99
CA PHE A 556 -15.42 -31.66 13.70
C PHE A 556 -16.00 -32.49 12.53
N GLU A 557 -15.71 -33.77 12.47
CA GLU A 557 -16.18 -34.67 11.39
C GLU A 557 -17.70 -34.89 11.44
N ASP A 558 -18.31 -34.69 12.59
CA ASP A 558 -19.74 -34.85 12.84
C ASP A 558 -20.57 -33.58 12.62
N PHE A 559 -19.93 -32.44 12.21
CA PHE A 559 -20.66 -31.24 11.83
C PHE A 559 -21.54 -31.53 10.61
N HIS A 560 -22.84 -31.29 10.74
CA HIS A 560 -23.84 -31.56 9.71
C HIS A 560 -24.25 -30.27 8.98
N ASP A 561 -24.81 -29.28 9.70
CA ASP A 561 -25.39 -28.09 9.11
C ASP A 561 -25.47 -26.92 10.11
N VAL A 562 -25.72 -25.70 9.56
CA VAL A 562 -25.98 -24.47 10.30
C VAL A 562 -27.17 -23.73 9.67
N TYR A 563 -28.10 -23.23 10.47
CA TYR A 563 -29.42 -22.79 9.94
C TYR A 563 -29.44 -21.36 9.38
N SER A 564 -28.88 -20.37 10.07
CA SER A 564 -28.99 -18.94 9.73
C SER A 564 -27.68 -18.34 9.25
N PHE A 565 -26.65 -19.13 9.07
CA PHE A 565 -25.35 -18.75 8.56
C PHE A 565 -24.93 -19.71 7.43
N ASN A 566 -23.89 -19.33 6.69
CA ASN A 566 -23.17 -20.25 5.83
C ASN A 566 -22.11 -20.97 6.64
N GLY A 567 -22.05 -22.28 6.58
CA GLY A 567 -21.08 -23.11 7.29
C GLY A 567 -20.20 -23.93 6.34
N THR A 568 -18.88 -23.84 6.49
CA THR A 568 -17.91 -24.60 5.69
C THR A 568 -16.89 -25.29 6.59
N ARG A 569 -16.61 -26.57 6.34
CA ARG A 569 -15.56 -27.31 7.05
C ARG A 569 -14.18 -27.01 6.47
N ILE A 570 -13.20 -26.73 7.34
CA ILE A 570 -11.78 -26.60 6.99
C ILE A 570 -11.00 -27.78 7.60
N PRO A 571 -10.84 -28.91 6.86
CA PRO A 571 -10.28 -30.14 7.42
C PRO A 571 -8.87 -29.99 8.00
N GLY A 572 -7.99 -29.25 7.31
CA GLY A 572 -6.60 -29.04 7.75
C GLY A 572 -6.46 -28.36 9.11
N LEU A 573 -7.46 -27.60 9.54
CA LEU A 573 -7.50 -26.91 10.83
C LEU A 573 -8.49 -27.54 11.82
N LYS A 574 -9.25 -28.56 11.43
CA LYS A 574 -10.38 -29.14 12.19
C LYS A 574 -11.36 -28.06 12.68
N THR A 575 -11.71 -27.15 11.77
CA THR A 575 -12.44 -25.92 12.07
C THR A 575 -13.70 -25.83 11.23
N VAL A 576 -14.81 -25.47 11.84
CA VAL A 576 -16.05 -25.06 11.16
C VAL A 576 -15.98 -23.54 10.98
N PHE A 577 -15.98 -23.11 9.75
CA PHE A 577 -16.00 -21.70 9.35
C PHE A 577 -17.43 -21.25 9.13
N LEU A 578 -17.82 -20.15 9.75
CA LEU A 578 -19.18 -19.59 9.71
C LEU A 578 -19.12 -18.15 9.25
N GLU A 579 -19.98 -17.78 8.34
CA GLU A 579 -20.20 -16.40 7.87
C GLU A 579 -21.69 -16.11 7.72
N GLY A 580 -22.07 -14.83 7.66
CA GLY A 580 -23.45 -14.44 7.41
C GLY A 580 -23.92 -14.86 6.02
N LEU A 581 -25.23 -14.92 5.82
CA LEU A 581 -25.82 -15.22 4.51
C LEU A 581 -25.46 -14.09 3.50
N LYS A 582 -25.39 -14.45 2.24
CA LYS A 582 -25.07 -13.50 1.16
C LYS A 582 -26.04 -12.32 1.17
N GLY A 583 -25.50 -11.10 1.23
CA GLY A 583 -26.26 -9.85 1.34
C GLY A 583 -26.68 -9.49 2.78
N LEU A 584 -26.48 -10.37 3.76
CA LEU A 584 -26.77 -10.18 5.19
C LEU A 584 -25.53 -10.43 6.05
N ASN A 585 -24.34 -10.41 5.45
CA ASN A 585 -23.09 -10.66 6.16
C ASN A 585 -22.54 -9.36 6.81
N TYR A 586 -23.34 -8.78 7.69
CA TYR A 586 -22.95 -7.64 8.51
C TYR A 586 -23.45 -7.86 9.94
N LEU A 587 -22.63 -7.55 10.93
CA LEU A 587 -22.99 -7.56 12.35
C LEU A 587 -23.14 -6.10 12.79
N SER A 588 -24.38 -5.65 12.92
CA SER A 588 -24.72 -4.25 13.27
C SER A 588 -24.01 -3.80 14.54
N GLY A 589 -23.73 -2.51 14.64
CA GLY A 589 -23.18 -1.90 15.84
C GLY A 589 -24.19 -1.84 16.99
N GLU A 590 -23.68 -1.44 18.17
CA GLU A 590 -24.48 -1.14 19.34
C GLU A 590 -25.43 0.04 19.07
N THR A 591 -26.67 -0.06 19.54
CA THR A 591 -27.68 0.99 19.41
C THR A 591 -28.15 1.49 20.76
N ASN A 592 -28.65 2.72 20.82
CA ASN A 592 -29.33 3.24 22.00
C ASN A 592 -30.63 2.47 22.24
N GLY A 593 -31.01 2.32 23.50
CA GLY A 593 -32.30 1.77 23.87
C GLY A 593 -33.47 2.63 23.40
N THR A 594 -34.68 2.13 23.59
CA THR A 594 -35.91 2.79 23.11
C THR A 594 -36.17 4.12 23.85
N HIS A 595 -35.71 4.25 25.11
CA HIS A 595 -35.81 5.44 25.94
C HIS A 595 -34.43 6.01 26.29
N ALA A 596 -34.35 7.29 26.62
CA ALA A 596 -33.08 7.98 26.89
C ALA A 596 -32.26 7.37 28.05
N ASN A 597 -32.90 6.68 28.98
CA ASN A 597 -32.27 6.04 30.15
C ASN A 597 -32.07 4.52 29.95
N ASP A 598 -32.47 3.96 28.81
CA ASP A 598 -32.30 2.54 28.54
C ASP A 598 -30.82 2.22 28.30
N PRO A 599 -30.36 1.05 28.75
CA PRO A 599 -29.01 0.61 28.45
C PRO A 599 -28.85 0.39 26.93
N ARG A 600 -27.64 0.68 26.42
CA ARG A 600 -27.31 0.37 25.03
C ARG A 600 -27.46 -1.12 24.76
N VAL A 601 -27.93 -1.45 23.55
CA VAL A 601 -28.19 -2.82 23.09
C VAL A 601 -27.17 -3.20 22.04
N PRO A 602 -26.39 -4.27 22.24
CA PRO A 602 -25.41 -4.72 21.27
C PRO A 602 -26.11 -5.24 20.01
N GLY A 603 -25.46 -5.01 18.86
CA GLY A 603 -25.84 -5.71 17.63
C GLY A 603 -25.73 -7.22 17.84
N LYS A 604 -26.70 -7.99 17.29
CA LYS A 604 -26.81 -9.42 17.59
C LYS A 604 -27.11 -10.24 16.34
N GLN A 605 -26.36 -11.34 16.17
CA GLN A 605 -26.72 -12.41 15.23
C GLN A 605 -26.56 -13.77 15.90
N GLN A 606 -27.37 -14.74 15.52
CA GLN A 606 -27.31 -16.08 16.10
C GLN A 606 -27.68 -17.17 15.10
N SER A 607 -27.16 -18.36 15.30
CA SER A 607 -27.47 -19.54 14.52
C SER A 607 -27.38 -20.80 15.36
N VAL A 608 -28.02 -21.86 14.90
CA VAL A 608 -27.95 -23.19 15.50
C VAL A 608 -27.15 -24.10 14.57
N LEU A 609 -26.18 -24.79 15.16
CA LEU A 609 -25.37 -25.80 14.49
C LEU A 609 -25.86 -27.19 14.91
N SER A 610 -25.93 -28.08 13.95
CA SER A 610 -26.28 -29.50 14.17
C SER A 610 -25.07 -30.39 13.94
N PHE A 611 -24.95 -31.43 14.79
CA PHE A 611 -23.87 -32.40 14.75
C PHE A 611 -24.45 -33.81 14.87
N SER A 612 -23.91 -34.76 14.11
CA SER A 612 -24.17 -36.19 14.34
C SER A 612 -23.25 -36.74 15.44
N LYS A 613 -23.40 -38.02 15.78
CA LYS A 613 -22.49 -38.78 16.66
C LYS A 613 -21.90 -39.99 15.97
N LYS A 614 -21.84 -39.97 14.63
CA LYS A 614 -21.46 -41.14 13.83
C LYS A 614 -19.97 -41.50 13.97
N HIS A 615 -19.12 -40.52 14.15
CA HIS A 615 -17.66 -40.72 14.17
C HIS A 615 -17.07 -40.72 15.58
N ILE A 616 -17.88 -40.51 16.62
CA ILE A 616 -17.41 -40.42 17.99
C ILE A 616 -17.99 -41.59 18.82
N LYS A 617 -17.08 -42.42 19.30
CA LYS A 617 -17.42 -43.39 20.37
C LYS A 617 -17.32 -42.66 21.71
N ASP A 618 -18.27 -42.95 22.63
CA ASP A 618 -18.30 -42.37 23.97
C ASP A 618 -18.33 -40.84 24.01
N PHE A 619 -19.30 -40.25 23.28
CA PHE A 619 -19.51 -38.79 23.26
C PHE A 619 -20.00 -38.32 24.64
N ASP A 620 -19.24 -37.34 25.20
CA ASP A 620 -19.63 -36.62 26.40
C ASP A 620 -19.88 -35.15 26.08
N VAL A 621 -21.14 -34.75 26.10
CA VAL A 621 -21.58 -33.38 25.81
C VAL A 621 -20.91 -32.34 26.71
N THR A 622 -20.56 -32.69 27.95
CA THR A 622 -19.90 -31.75 28.88
C THR A 622 -18.47 -31.45 28.51
N HIS A 623 -17.87 -32.30 27.72
CA HIS A 623 -16.50 -32.19 27.27
C HIS A 623 -16.41 -31.93 25.74
N ASP A 624 -17.07 -32.77 24.94
CA ASP A 624 -16.94 -32.77 23.47
C ASP A 624 -17.86 -31.75 22.79
N GLY A 625 -18.89 -31.25 23.51
CA GLY A 625 -19.82 -30.25 23.03
C GLY A 625 -19.26 -28.80 23.00
N PHE A 626 -18.00 -28.58 23.42
CA PHE A 626 -17.41 -27.24 23.50
C PHE A 626 -16.20 -27.09 22.61
N PRO A 627 -16.05 -25.90 21.97
CA PRO A 627 -14.89 -25.62 21.14
C PRO A 627 -13.59 -25.51 21.95
N THR A 628 -12.48 -25.87 21.31
CA THR A 628 -11.13 -25.71 21.86
C THR A 628 -10.53 -24.39 21.52
N LYS A 629 -10.94 -23.77 20.37
CA LYS A 629 -10.60 -22.43 19.94
C LYS A 629 -11.77 -21.84 19.18
N VAL A 630 -11.90 -20.51 19.28
CA VAL A 630 -12.85 -19.72 18.51
C VAL A 630 -12.09 -18.51 17.95
N PHE A 631 -12.36 -18.19 16.70
CA PHE A 631 -11.78 -17.03 16.01
C PHE A 631 -12.90 -16.12 15.54
N PHE A 632 -12.68 -14.81 15.64
CA PHE A 632 -13.54 -13.81 15.04
C PHE A 632 -12.69 -12.88 14.16
N ASN A 633 -13.04 -12.76 12.89
CA ASN A 633 -12.31 -11.97 11.88
C ASN A 633 -10.79 -12.23 11.89
N GLY A 634 -10.40 -13.50 12.07
CA GLY A 634 -9.00 -13.92 12.08
C GLY A 634 -8.27 -13.85 13.42
N MET A 635 -8.87 -13.27 14.44
CA MET A 635 -8.28 -13.21 15.78
C MET A 635 -8.80 -14.31 16.69
N GLU A 636 -7.90 -14.95 17.43
CA GLU A 636 -8.26 -15.97 18.44
C GLU A 636 -8.92 -15.29 19.65
N CYS A 637 -10.12 -15.74 19.99
CA CYS A 637 -10.89 -15.23 21.12
C CYS A 637 -10.48 -15.91 22.43
N SER A 638 -10.60 -15.19 23.55
CA SER A 638 -10.47 -15.77 24.88
C SER A 638 -11.60 -16.73 25.18
N LEU A 639 -11.26 -17.90 25.69
CA LEU A 639 -12.22 -18.92 26.11
C LEU A 639 -12.39 -18.95 27.65
N PRO A 640 -13.54 -19.43 28.15
CA PRO A 640 -13.70 -19.76 29.56
C PRO A 640 -12.68 -20.82 30.03
N PRO A 641 -12.10 -20.69 31.24
CA PRO A 641 -11.14 -21.65 31.77
C PRO A 641 -11.81 -22.97 32.18
N ILE A 642 -13.12 -22.99 32.41
CA ILE A 642 -13.94 -24.13 32.81
C ILE A 642 -15.13 -24.29 31.87
N ARG A 643 -15.74 -25.47 31.87
CA ARG A 643 -16.95 -25.78 31.11
C ARG A 643 -18.14 -25.93 32.05
N PRO A 644 -19.41 -25.75 31.56
CA PRO A 644 -20.60 -26.04 32.37
C PRO A 644 -20.63 -27.50 32.81
N ALA A 645 -20.66 -27.73 34.11
CA ALA A 645 -20.86 -29.06 34.66
C ALA A 645 -22.36 -29.41 34.69
N LYS A 646 -22.73 -30.68 34.54
CA LYS A 646 -24.09 -31.12 34.84
C LYS A 646 -24.37 -30.77 36.30
N SER A 647 -25.45 -30.04 36.58
CA SER A 647 -25.90 -29.85 37.94
C SER A 647 -26.18 -31.24 38.48
N SER A 648 -25.40 -31.65 39.50
CA SER A 648 -25.78 -32.80 40.32
C SER A 648 -27.09 -32.39 40.97
N GLY A 649 -28.20 -32.82 40.36
CA GLY A 649 -29.50 -32.69 41.02
C GLY A 649 -29.29 -33.19 42.46
N HIS A 650 -29.58 -32.34 43.45
CA HIS A 650 -29.75 -32.83 44.78
C HIS A 650 -30.71 -34.04 44.66
N LYS A 651 -30.17 -35.23 44.72
CA LYS A 651 -30.95 -36.34 45.18
C LYS A 651 -31.36 -35.89 46.57
N SER A 652 -32.51 -35.24 46.69
CA SER A 652 -33.25 -35.13 47.91
C SER A 652 -33.36 -36.61 48.36
N SER A 653 -32.52 -36.96 49.28
CA SER A 653 -32.56 -38.32 49.82
C SER A 653 -33.93 -38.47 50.43
N SER A 654 -34.71 -39.32 49.80
CA SER A 654 -35.99 -39.79 50.35
C SER A 654 -35.86 -40.47 51.72
N ILE A 655 -34.70 -40.33 52.36
CA ILE A 655 -34.39 -40.77 53.72
C ILE A 655 -35.21 -39.96 54.72
N SER A 656 -35.56 -38.70 54.52
CA SER A 656 -36.40 -37.94 55.45
C SER A 656 -37.85 -38.39 55.50
N VAL A 657 -38.40 -38.89 54.39
CA VAL A 657 -39.79 -39.41 54.41
C VAL A 657 -39.89 -40.78 55.08
N ILE A 658 -38.89 -41.62 54.88
CA ILE A 658 -38.82 -42.93 55.54
C ILE A 658 -38.56 -42.75 57.03
N ALA A 659 -37.72 -41.76 57.45
CA ALA A 659 -37.51 -41.49 58.88
C ALA A 659 -38.78 -40.90 59.54
N LEU A 660 -39.56 -40.08 58.87
CA LEU A 660 -40.83 -39.56 59.37
C LEU A 660 -41.93 -40.67 59.45
N ILE A 661 -41.96 -41.62 58.53
CA ILE A 661 -42.89 -42.76 58.59
C ILE A 661 -42.46 -43.71 59.68
N PHE A 662 -41.18 -43.95 59.91
CA PHE A 662 -40.72 -44.82 61.01
C PHE A 662 -40.94 -44.16 62.36
N THR A 663 -40.78 -42.86 62.54
CA THR A 663 -41.12 -42.18 63.84
C THR A 663 -42.61 -42.14 64.08
N ALA A 664 -43.46 -41.96 63.08
CA ALA A 664 -44.91 -42.06 63.19
C ALA A 664 -45.40 -43.50 63.54
N PHE A 665 -44.73 -44.53 63.01
CA PHE A 665 -45.07 -45.93 63.30
C PHE A 665 -44.64 -46.32 64.69
N VAL A 666 -43.51 -45.82 65.20
CA VAL A 666 -43.03 -46.09 66.54
C VAL A 666 -43.91 -45.37 67.61
N THR A 667 -44.37 -44.14 67.29
CA THR A 667 -45.31 -43.44 68.20
C THR A 667 -46.74 -44.09 68.25
N PHE A 668 -47.15 -44.72 67.11
CA PHE A 668 -48.44 -45.43 67.07
C PHE A 668 -48.43 -46.83 67.80
N LEU A 669 -47.24 -47.40 68.01
CA LEU A 669 -47.05 -48.63 68.76
C LEU A 669 -46.81 -48.41 70.25
N MET A 670 -46.67 -47.19 70.74
CA MET A 670 -46.50 -46.83 72.14
C MET A 670 -47.72 -46.14 72.75
N ILE A 671 -48.85 -46.04 72.08
CA ILE A 671 -50.19 -45.66 72.59
C ILE A 671 -51.06 -46.89 72.49
#